data_76d0bc7ecb5dc2f26a65a0c8de573b28
#
_entry.id   76d0bc7ecb5dc2f26a65a0c8de573b28
#
_cell.length_a   1.000
_cell.length_b   1.000
_cell.length_c   1.000
_cell.angle_alpha   90.00
_cell.angle_beta   90.00
_cell.angle_gamma   90.00
#
_symmetry.space_group_name_H-M   'P 1'
#
loop_
_entity.id
_entity.type
_entity.pdbx_description
1 polymer ?
#
loop_
_entity_poly.entity_id
_entity_poly.type
_entity_poly.pdbx_seq_one_letter_code
_entity_poly.pdbx_strand_id
1 'polypeptide(L)'
;MESFEGKVVEIIYRNDENGYTVGVMETVENEIITFVGTFISIEESDYLKISGNQKLHPLYGMQLDVKSYEMPDLGSRKSILAYLSSGIIDEIGPKMAQRIVDLFGDETFEIMDNQPHRLLEVEGIGKKKQEKIIESFQSKVRLRSIIVALAEYGISPNIAMKLYRAFGEQTLGIIKSNPYEICAKIKGIGFIKADEIARKTGFARDSIQRISQGIKYVLEEFCYQGNVFMNIEDLQESSMRLLGCDADKFEQGVYELCISGQAVLENKDGARRMYLYNFYKAENAVAKMTVDLLSQAASTDFTGRSAESMITETEDRLGKKLAKRQREAVICALENSLMVLTGGPGTGKTTIVSFIIECYEQIGKKVTLCAPTGRAAKRLAESSGRKASTIHRLLEVGYTDENEQENFYNRDESNPLDTDVLIVDEMSMVDIFLIKALFCAIKPGTSVIMVGDRDQLPSVGPGKVLWDFIESEKVSTVTLDEIFRQSSESSIIINAHRVNQGKPLELVKGADDFFFMARNTHSEAADLIVELISSRLPQYFGVKPQDIQILSPVKKSESGVNELNRRVQEAVNPPAKEKSEFRHSERVFRTGDKVMQIRNNYEKEYTGYGGIESGKGVFNGDIGYIDAVDTRAKQFYISFEDGRRSRYEFSEADNIDHAYAVTVHKSQGSEFDIVIIPVLSVPSVMQSRNILYTALTRAKQAVVLVGSMKSINRMISNTSLIERNSSLAERIVYISEILKDKNENTALS
;
A
#
# COMPACT_ATOMS: atom_id res chain seq x y z
N MET A 1 -8.41 0.77 43.17
CA MET A 1 -9.30 0.93 42.04
C MET A 1 -10.38 1.86 42.47
N GLU A 2 -10.46 3.03 41.90
CA GLU A 2 -11.44 4.06 42.27
C GLU A 2 -12.61 4.00 41.29
N SER A 3 -13.79 4.36 41.74
CA SER A 3 -14.99 4.35 40.91
C SER A 3 -15.66 5.71 40.95
N PHE A 4 -15.93 6.26 39.79
CA PHE A 4 -16.59 7.56 39.64
C PHE A 4 -17.82 7.39 38.76
N GLU A 5 -18.87 8.11 39.12
CA GLU A 5 -20.11 8.15 38.37
C GLU A 5 -20.40 9.59 37.97
N GLY A 6 -20.74 9.82 36.71
CA GLY A 6 -20.93 11.17 36.23
C GLY A 6 -21.25 11.24 34.74
N LYS A 7 -21.31 12.47 34.22
CA LYS A 7 -21.66 12.80 32.85
C LYS A 7 -20.41 13.13 32.05
N VAL A 8 -20.28 12.55 30.86
CA VAL A 8 -19.22 12.92 29.89
C VAL A 8 -19.48 14.35 29.40
N VAL A 9 -18.55 15.26 29.70
CA VAL A 9 -18.66 16.68 29.32
C VAL A 9 -18.04 16.91 27.94
N GLU A 10 -16.90 16.26 27.66
CA GLU A 10 -16.13 16.47 26.45
C GLU A 10 -15.36 15.20 26.07
N ILE A 11 -15.29 14.90 24.78
CA ILE A 11 -14.41 13.88 24.22
C ILE A 11 -13.24 14.57 23.57
N ILE A 12 -12.09 14.60 24.26
CA ILE A 12 -10.86 15.27 23.80
C ILE A 12 -10.26 14.52 22.61
N TYR A 13 -10.28 13.19 22.66
CA TYR A 13 -9.72 12.32 21.62
C TYR A 13 -10.45 10.99 21.58
N ARG A 14 -10.70 10.51 20.37
CA ARG A 14 -11.25 9.19 20.12
C ARG A 14 -10.55 8.54 18.93
N ASN A 15 -10.18 7.30 19.11
CA ASN A 15 -9.72 6.46 18.02
C ASN A 15 -10.86 5.52 17.62
N ASP A 16 -11.48 5.79 16.49
CA ASP A 16 -12.63 5.01 15.98
C ASP A 16 -12.27 3.57 15.60
N GLU A 17 -10.98 3.26 15.39
CA GLU A 17 -10.55 1.89 15.07
C GLU A 17 -10.49 1.00 16.32
N ASN A 18 -10.10 1.51 17.48
CA ASN A 18 -9.89 0.72 18.68
C ASN A 18 -10.75 1.16 19.87
N GLY A 19 -11.61 2.17 19.71
CA GLY A 19 -12.47 2.70 20.76
C GLY A 19 -11.72 3.39 21.90
N TYR A 20 -10.40 3.60 21.78
CA TYR A 20 -9.64 4.31 22.80
C TYR A 20 -10.05 5.78 22.83
N THR A 21 -10.53 6.19 23.99
CA THR A 21 -11.11 7.52 24.19
C THR A 21 -10.40 8.21 25.36
N VAL A 22 -10.10 9.48 25.17
CA VAL A 22 -9.71 10.43 26.22
C VAL A 22 -10.87 11.41 26.36
N GLY A 23 -11.50 11.45 27.51
CA GLY A 23 -12.63 12.32 27.74
C GLY A 23 -12.58 12.99 29.12
N VAL A 24 -13.46 13.93 29.30
CA VAL A 24 -13.68 14.65 30.54
C VAL A 24 -15.07 14.31 31.07
N MET A 25 -15.17 13.95 32.33
CA MET A 25 -16.40 13.64 33.00
C MET A 25 -16.60 14.60 34.16
N GLU A 26 -17.82 15.07 34.34
CA GLU A 26 -18.30 15.75 35.54
C GLU A 26 -18.96 14.73 36.46
N THR A 27 -18.39 14.50 37.62
CA THR A 27 -18.91 13.51 38.57
C THR A 27 -20.18 14.01 39.28
N VAL A 28 -20.90 13.11 39.92
CA VAL A 28 -22.08 13.44 40.75
C VAL A 28 -21.73 14.46 41.84
N GLU A 29 -20.48 14.50 42.30
CA GLU A 29 -19.96 15.43 43.31
C GLU A 29 -19.47 16.77 42.71
N ASN A 30 -19.74 17.02 41.40
CA ASN A 30 -19.31 18.17 40.61
C ASN A 30 -17.77 18.27 40.48
N GLU A 31 -17.05 17.16 40.56
CA GLU A 31 -15.62 17.11 40.24
C GLU A 31 -15.42 16.84 38.75
N ILE A 32 -14.45 17.52 38.14
CA ILE A 32 -14.09 17.29 36.77
C ILE A 32 -12.89 16.34 36.71
N ILE A 33 -13.05 15.16 36.14
CA ILE A 33 -12.01 14.17 36.01
C ILE A 33 -11.73 13.88 34.53
N THR A 34 -10.45 13.75 34.18
CA THR A 34 -10.06 13.25 32.87
C THR A 34 -9.93 11.75 32.96
N PHE A 35 -10.58 11.05 32.05
CA PHE A 35 -10.51 9.59 31.97
C PHE A 35 -9.90 9.15 30.62
N VAL A 36 -9.24 8.00 30.62
CA VAL A 36 -8.69 7.35 29.46
C VAL A 36 -9.03 5.87 29.49
N GLY A 37 -9.44 5.31 28.37
CA GLY A 37 -9.79 3.89 28.29
C GLY A 37 -10.38 3.52 26.95
N THR A 38 -10.76 2.24 26.80
CA THR A 38 -11.45 1.76 25.60
C THR A 38 -12.94 1.68 25.89
N PHE A 39 -13.72 2.44 25.14
CA PHE A 39 -15.17 2.52 25.29
C PHE A 39 -15.86 2.08 24.01
N ILE A 40 -17.04 1.48 24.15
CA ILE A 40 -17.76 0.89 23.01
C ILE A 40 -18.41 1.95 22.13
N SER A 41 -18.86 3.04 22.71
CA SER A 41 -19.58 4.10 22.02
C SER A 41 -20.08 5.10 23.05
N ILE A 42 -19.17 5.88 23.59
CA ILE A 42 -19.54 6.98 24.48
C ILE A 42 -19.57 8.27 23.67
N GLU A 43 -20.54 9.11 23.99
CA GLU A 43 -20.69 10.44 23.40
C GLU A 43 -20.70 11.51 24.48
N GLU A 44 -20.51 12.75 24.09
CA GLU A 44 -20.68 13.88 24.98
C GLU A 44 -22.12 13.87 25.50
N SER A 45 -22.28 14.04 26.77
CA SER A 45 -23.54 13.94 27.56
C SER A 45 -23.92 12.54 28.04
N ASP A 46 -23.17 11.49 27.70
CA ASP A 46 -23.41 10.17 28.29
C ASP A 46 -23.15 10.16 29.81
N TYR A 47 -23.96 9.41 30.53
CA TYR A 47 -23.80 9.20 31.95
C TYR A 47 -23.18 7.83 32.19
N LEU A 48 -22.02 7.79 32.87
CA LEU A 48 -21.23 6.58 33.05
C LEU A 48 -20.80 6.39 34.48
N LYS A 49 -20.68 5.13 34.89
CA LYS A 49 -19.92 4.73 36.08
C LYS A 49 -18.64 4.08 35.60
N ILE A 50 -17.51 4.73 35.83
CA ILE A 50 -16.20 4.27 35.38
C ILE A 50 -15.37 3.84 36.58
N SER A 51 -14.64 2.74 36.45
CA SER A 51 -13.76 2.22 37.50
C SER A 51 -12.35 2.01 36.90
N GLY A 52 -11.34 2.53 37.61
CA GLY A 52 -9.97 2.49 37.10
C GLY A 52 -8.93 2.84 38.17
N ASN A 53 -7.71 3.05 37.71
CA ASN A 53 -6.61 3.50 38.56
C ASN A 53 -6.17 4.90 38.14
N GLN A 54 -5.92 5.77 39.08
CA GLN A 54 -5.35 7.07 38.80
C GLN A 54 -3.92 6.91 38.28
N LYS A 55 -3.62 7.61 37.21
CA LYS A 55 -2.30 7.61 36.57
C LYS A 55 -1.90 9.05 36.26
N LEU A 56 -0.70 9.42 36.64
CA LEU A 56 -0.15 10.72 36.32
C LEU A 56 0.45 10.67 34.90
N HIS A 57 -0.15 11.41 33.97
CA HIS A 57 0.42 11.59 32.65
C HIS A 57 1.39 12.77 32.63
N PRO A 58 2.63 12.63 32.07
CA PRO A 58 3.66 13.67 32.15
C PRO A 58 3.26 15.03 31.55
N LEU A 59 2.33 15.04 30.59
CA LEU A 59 1.89 16.24 29.85
C LEU A 59 0.46 16.68 30.18
N TYR A 60 -0.41 15.76 30.62
CA TYR A 60 -1.86 16.01 30.76
C TYR A 60 -2.37 15.88 32.20
N GLY A 61 -1.47 15.72 33.17
CA GLY A 61 -1.82 15.65 34.58
C GLY A 61 -2.45 14.30 35.02
N MET A 62 -3.26 14.37 36.09
CA MET A 62 -3.93 13.19 36.63
C MET A 62 -5.05 12.72 35.69
N GLN A 63 -5.02 11.43 35.33
CA GLN A 63 -6.03 10.79 34.49
C GLN A 63 -6.47 9.47 35.15
N LEU A 64 -7.74 9.11 35.01
CA LEU A 64 -8.24 7.80 35.40
C LEU A 64 -8.06 6.81 34.26
N ASP A 65 -7.16 5.83 34.40
CA ASP A 65 -6.98 4.71 33.44
C ASP A 65 -8.09 3.68 33.69
N VAL A 66 -9.18 3.78 32.92
CA VAL A 66 -10.41 3.02 33.09
C VAL A 66 -10.19 1.56 32.69
N LYS A 67 -10.51 0.66 33.60
CA LYS A 67 -10.45 -0.80 33.44
C LYS A 67 -11.80 -1.42 33.16
N SER A 68 -12.86 -0.84 33.72
CA SER A 68 -14.24 -1.22 33.45
C SER A 68 -15.14 0.02 33.54
N TYR A 69 -16.17 0.00 32.75
CA TYR A 69 -17.23 0.99 32.84
C TYR A 69 -18.59 0.31 32.78
N GLU A 70 -19.55 0.90 33.46
CA GLU A 70 -20.95 0.49 33.47
C GLU A 70 -21.76 1.70 33.00
N MET A 71 -22.72 1.48 32.12
CA MET A 71 -23.81 2.44 31.99
C MET A 71 -24.76 2.23 33.18
N PRO A 72 -25.26 3.30 33.78
CA PRO A 72 -26.12 3.17 34.92
C PRO A 72 -27.33 2.29 34.60
N ASP A 73 -27.79 1.57 35.60
CA ASP A 73 -29.01 0.78 35.50
C ASP A 73 -30.14 1.68 35.00
N LEU A 74 -30.64 1.42 33.81
CA LEU A 74 -31.65 2.24 33.12
C LEU A 74 -33.04 2.12 33.81
N GLY A 75 -33.10 1.65 35.03
CA GLY A 75 -34.31 1.51 35.84
C GLY A 75 -34.82 2.78 36.49
N SER A 76 -34.13 3.91 36.38
CA SER A 76 -34.64 5.16 36.96
C SER A 76 -35.09 6.16 35.88
N ARG A 77 -36.19 6.85 36.14
CA ARG A 77 -36.76 7.92 35.28
C ARG A 77 -35.70 8.94 34.83
N LYS A 78 -34.75 9.26 35.73
CA LYS A 78 -33.69 10.23 35.46
C LYS A 78 -32.66 9.70 34.47
N SER A 79 -32.29 8.44 34.57
CA SER A 79 -31.36 7.76 33.64
C SER A 79 -31.98 7.55 32.27
N ILE A 80 -33.23 7.17 32.21
CA ILE A 80 -34.01 7.01 30.97
C ILE A 80 -34.10 8.34 30.21
N LEU A 81 -34.42 9.44 30.94
CA LEU A 81 -34.49 10.77 30.34
C LEU A 81 -33.14 11.21 29.79
N ALA A 82 -32.07 11.02 30.53
CA ALA A 82 -30.72 11.36 30.06
C ALA A 82 -30.33 10.57 28.79
N TYR A 83 -30.60 9.28 28.77
CA TYR A 83 -30.34 8.42 27.63
C TYR A 83 -31.14 8.84 26.38
N LEU A 84 -32.44 9.07 26.49
CA LEU A 84 -33.26 9.48 25.37
C LEU A 84 -32.95 10.91 24.89
N SER A 85 -32.46 11.78 25.80
CA SER A 85 -32.11 13.17 25.47
C SER A 85 -30.76 13.31 24.80
N SER A 86 -29.92 12.29 24.86
CA SER A 86 -28.54 12.31 24.34
C SER A 86 -28.42 12.36 22.80
N GLY A 87 -29.53 12.16 22.06
CA GLY A 87 -29.53 12.08 20.60
C GLY A 87 -29.13 10.70 20.05
N ILE A 88 -28.92 9.72 20.93
CA ILE A 88 -28.58 8.35 20.57
C ILE A 88 -29.68 7.70 19.71
N ILE A 89 -30.94 7.99 20.01
CA ILE A 89 -32.08 7.46 19.24
C ILE A 89 -32.58 8.51 18.26
N ASP A 90 -32.61 8.14 16.99
CA ASP A 90 -33.04 9.03 15.95
C ASP A 90 -34.46 9.56 16.22
N GLU A 91 -34.72 10.79 15.83
CA GLU A 91 -36.00 11.48 16.02
C GLU A 91 -36.37 11.81 17.50
N ILE A 92 -35.56 11.45 18.50
CA ILE A 92 -35.76 11.82 19.88
C ILE A 92 -34.76 12.91 20.30
N GLY A 93 -35.22 14.15 20.38
CA GLY A 93 -34.45 15.23 21.02
C GLY A 93 -34.91 15.46 22.48
N PRO A 94 -34.23 16.34 23.24
CA PRO A 94 -34.49 16.54 24.68
C PRO A 94 -35.96 16.82 25.06
N LYS A 95 -36.66 17.61 24.26
CA LYS A 95 -38.09 17.90 24.48
C LYS A 95 -38.99 16.69 24.25
N MET A 96 -38.65 15.84 23.28
CA MET A 96 -39.41 14.64 23.01
C MET A 96 -39.10 13.56 24.06
N ALA A 97 -37.87 13.40 24.47
CA ALA A 97 -37.45 12.52 25.55
C ALA A 97 -38.19 12.85 26.84
N GLN A 98 -38.33 14.15 27.19
CA GLN A 98 -39.07 14.57 28.38
C GLN A 98 -40.55 14.15 28.30
N ARG A 99 -41.22 14.34 27.16
CA ARG A 99 -42.62 13.94 26.96
C ARG A 99 -42.82 12.43 27.08
N ILE A 100 -41.91 11.64 26.50
CA ILE A 100 -41.95 10.18 26.57
C ILE A 100 -41.82 9.71 28.01
N VAL A 101 -40.82 10.23 28.74
CA VAL A 101 -40.54 9.83 30.13
C VAL A 101 -41.61 10.38 31.10
N ASP A 102 -42.21 11.52 30.82
CA ASP A 102 -43.29 12.05 31.61
C ASP A 102 -44.56 11.18 31.53
N LEU A 103 -44.80 10.57 30.37
CA LEU A 103 -45.95 9.70 30.14
C LEU A 103 -45.71 8.27 30.65
N PHE A 104 -44.54 7.70 30.42
CA PHE A 104 -44.28 6.28 30.67
C PHE A 104 -43.41 6.00 31.91
N GLY A 105 -42.73 7.03 32.42
CA GLY A 105 -41.89 6.88 33.64
C GLY A 105 -40.80 5.85 33.46
N ASP A 106 -40.64 5.00 34.46
CA ASP A 106 -39.62 3.94 34.51
C ASP A 106 -39.91 2.78 33.52
N GLU A 107 -41.17 2.67 33.02
CA GLU A 107 -41.56 1.64 32.06
C GLU A 107 -41.24 2.01 30.62
N THR A 108 -40.61 3.16 30.34
CA THR A 108 -40.36 3.71 29.00
C THR A 108 -39.66 2.70 28.08
N PHE A 109 -38.60 2.06 28.53
CA PHE A 109 -37.86 1.09 27.69
C PHE A 109 -38.64 -0.20 27.50
N GLU A 110 -39.37 -0.66 28.49
CA GLU A 110 -40.24 -1.84 28.37
C GLU A 110 -41.36 -1.58 27.33
N ILE A 111 -41.92 -0.38 27.33
CA ILE A 111 -42.92 0.03 26.37
C ILE A 111 -42.31 0.15 24.95
N MET A 112 -41.10 0.72 24.82
CA MET A 112 -40.42 0.84 23.54
C MET A 112 -40.09 -0.53 22.94
N ASP A 113 -39.79 -1.52 23.77
CA ASP A 113 -39.42 -2.88 23.34
C ASP A 113 -40.65 -3.77 23.10
N ASN A 114 -41.57 -3.84 24.05
CA ASN A 114 -42.66 -4.79 24.07
C ASN A 114 -44.00 -4.23 23.58
N GLN A 115 -44.24 -2.91 23.70
CA GLN A 115 -45.50 -2.25 23.37
C GLN A 115 -45.27 -0.95 22.53
N PRO A 116 -44.52 -1.03 21.44
CA PRO A 116 -44.08 0.16 20.71
C PRO A 116 -45.24 1.01 20.13
N HIS A 117 -46.41 0.43 19.95
CA HIS A 117 -47.58 1.16 19.47
C HIS A 117 -48.04 2.25 20.48
N ARG A 118 -47.70 2.12 21.76
CA ARG A 118 -48.03 3.14 22.79
C ARG A 118 -47.24 4.42 22.66
N LEU A 119 -46.13 4.43 21.91
CA LEU A 119 -45.44 5.67 21.58
C LEU A 119 -46.31 6.67 20.78
N LEU A 120 -47.38 6.20 20.14
CA LEU A 120 -48.34 7.07 19.49
C LEU A 120 -49.21 7.88 20.48
N GLU A 121 -49.22 7.52 21.75
CA GLU A 121 -49.89 8.27 22.84
C GLU A 121 -49.13 9.57 23.17
N VAL A 122 -47.84 9.66 22.75
CA VAL A 122 -46.97 10.82 23.00
C VAL A 122 -47.24 11.91 21.97
N GLU A 123 -47.55 13.11 22.44
CA GLU A 123 -47.80 14.27 21.56
C GLU A 123 -46.57 14.59 20.68
N GLY A 124 -46.72 14.56 19.36
CA GLY A 124 -45.69 14.82 18.39
C GLY A 124 -44.99 13.58 17.85
N ILE A 125 -45.49 12.37 18.17
CA ILE A 125 -45.07 11.11 17.58
C ILE A 125 -46.17 10.58 16.65
N GLY A 126 -45.98 10.70 15.34
CA GLY A 126 -46.82 10.07 14.34
C GLY A 126 -46.27 8.74 13.89
N LYS A 127 -47.04 7.93 13.12
CA LYS A 127 -46.64 6.57 12.69
C LYS A 127 -45.24 6.49 12.07
N LYS A 128 -44.92 7.38 11.13
CA LYS A 128 -43.61 7.39 10.49
C LYS A 128 -42.44 7.65 11.49
N LYS A 129 -42.69 8.52 12.46
CA LYS A 129 -41.70 8.87 13.48
C LYS A 129 -41.54 7.74 14.49
N GLN A 130 -42.64 7.10 14.85
CA GLN A 130 -42.65 5.92 15.72
C GLN A 130 -41.80 4.79 15.08
N GLU A 131 -42.03 4.47 13.81
CA GLU A 131 -41.27 3.43 13.08
C GLU A 131 -39.78 3.68 13.14
N LYS A 132 -39.33 4.90 12.85
CA LYS A 132 -37.91 5.28 12.93
C LYS A 132 -37.33 5.20 14.34
N ILE A 133 -38.07 5.68 15.33
CA ILE A 133 -37.67 5.61 16.74
C ILE A 133 -37.45 4.16 17.17
N ILE A 134 -38.38 3.27 16.80
CA ILE A 134 -38.34 1.86 17.19
C ILE A 134 -37.18 1.16 16.46
N GLU A 135 -37.02 1.40 15.16
CA GLU A 135 -35.92 0.84 14.37
C GLU A 135 -34.54 1.24 14.94
N SER A 136 -34.37 2.53 15.25
CA SER A 136 -33.16 3.06 15.86
C SER A 136 -32.93 2.48 17.26
N PHE A 137 -33.94 2.39 18.11
CA PHE A 137 -33.88 1.82 19.43
C PHE A 137 -33.53 0.33 19.41
N GLN A 138 -34.27 -0.47 18.62
CA GLN A 138 -34.05 -1.90 18.53
C GLN A 138 -32.68 -2.25 17.96
N SER A 139 -32.20 -1.52 16.98
CA SER A 139 -30.88 -1.75 16.40
C SER A 139 -29.76 -1.56 17.43
N LYS A 140 -29.90 -0.58 18.34
CA LYS A 140 -28.90 -0.31 19.38
C LYS A 140 -28.98 -1.27 20.57
N VAL A 141 -30.16 -1.70 20.95
CA VAL A 141 -30.35 -2.74 21.97
C VAL A 141 -29.78 -4.08 21.49
N ARG A 142 -30.03 -4.44 20.24
CA ARG A 142 -29.49 -5.66 19.59
C ARG A 142 -27.98 -5.63 19.49
N LEU A 143 -27.39 -4.53 19.04
CA LEU A 143 -25.96 -4.35 19.00
C LEU A 143 -25.33 -4.58 20.38
N ARG A 144 -25.89 -3.99 21.43
CA ARG A 144 -25.41 -4.15 22.81
C ARG A 144 -25.46 -5.61 23.25
N SER A 145 -26.56 -6.32 23.01
CA SER A 145 -26.70 -7.73 23.38
C SER A 145 -25.68 -8.61 22.69
N ILE A 146 -25.38 -8.35 21.41
CA ILE A 146 -24.37 -9.08 20.64
C ILE A 146 -22.97 -8.77 21.16
N ILE A 147 -22.65 -7.51 21.48
CA ILE A 147 -21.35 -7.14 22.03
C ILE A 147 -21.12 -7.84 23.39
N VAL A 148 -22.11 -7.85 24.26
CA VAL A 148 -22.01 -8.53 25.57
C VAL A 148 -21.82 -10.04 25.38
N ALA A 149 -22.58 -10.68 24.49
CA ALA A 149 -22.41 -12.10 24.19
C ALA A 149 -21.05 -12.43 23.59
N LEU A 150 -20.49 -11.54 22.74
CA LEU A 150 -19.17 -11.71 22.15
C LEU A 150 -18.03 -11.47 23.16
N ALA A 151 -18.25 -10.66 24.17
CA ALA A 151 -17.27 -10.45 25.24
C ALA A 151 -16.99 -11.73 26.04
N GLU A 152 -17.96 -12.63 26.18
CA GLU A 152 -17.76 -13.96 26.79
C GLU A 152 -16.72 -14.80 26.04
N TYR A 153 -16.63 -14.62 24.71
CA TYR A 153 -15.60 -15.25 23.88
C TYR A 153 -14.30 -14.43 23.81
N GLY A 154 -14.19 -13.35 24.62
CA GLY A 154 -13.01 -12.47 24.68
C GLY A 154 -12.81 -11.66 23.39
N ILE A 155 -13.88 -11.40 22.67
CA ILE A 155 -13.89 -10.50 21.51
C ILE A 155 -14.04 -9.09 22.03
N SER A 156 -13.09 -8.21 21.66
CA SER A 156 -13.16 -6.81 22.09
C SER A 156 -14.37 -6.11 21.47
N PRO A 157 -14.92 -5.09 22.14
CA PRO A 157 -16.07 -4.33 21.64
C PRO A 157 -15.89 -3.79 20.22
N ASN A 158 -14.70 -3.33 19.88
CA ASN A 158 -14.39 -2.83 18.55
C ASN A 158 -14.51 -3.92 17.47
N ILE A 159 -13.98 -5.11 17.74
CA ILE A 159 -14.12 -6.26 16.84
C ILE A 159 -15.59 -6.67 16.74
N ALA A 160 -16.30 -6.68 17.87
CA ALA A 160 -17.73 -7.01 17.91
C ALA A 160 -18.57 -6.03 17.07
N MET A 161 -18.26 -4.74 17.09
CA MET A 161 -18.90 -3.74 16.22
C MET A 161 -18.63 -3.98 14.73
N LYS A 162 -17.36 -4.28 14.37
CA LYS A 162 -17.01 -4.62 12.98
C LYS A 162 -17.76 -5.87 12.51
N LEU A 163 -17.84 -6.87 13.37
CA LEU A 163 -18.60 -8.11 13.12
C LEU A 163 -20.10 -7.83 12.92
N TYR A 164 -20.69 -7.03 13.78
CA TYR A 164 -22.10 -6.67 13.65
C TYR A 164 -22.40 -5.86 12.40
N ARG A 165 -21.52 -4.92 12.02
CA ARG A 165 -21.66 -4.17 10.76
C ARG A 165 -21.61 -5.08 9.53
N ALA A 166 -20.76 -6.13 9.57
CA ALA A 166 -20.59 -7.05 8.46
C ALA A 166 -21.68 -8.12 8.37
N PHE A 167 -22.18 -8.63 9.50
CA PHE A 167 -23.04 -9.81 9.57
C PHE A 167 -24.42 -9.54 10.22
N GLY A 168 -24.62 -8.35 10.78
CA GLY A 168 -25.88 -8.00 11.45
C GLY A 168 -26.23 -8.97 12.58
N GLU A 169 -27.46 -9.38 12.65
CA GLU A 169 -27.99 -10.33 13.64
C GLU A 169 -27.40 -11.75 13.53
N GLN A 170 -26.85 -12.10 12.37
CA GLN A 170 -26.26 -13.43 12.12
C GLN A 170 -24.89 -13.60 12.78
N THR A 171 -24.31 -12.52 13.33
CA THR A 171 -22.96 -12.50 13.91
C THR A 171 -22.68 -13.65 14.87
N LEU A 172 -23.56 -13.87 15.87
CA LEU A 172 -23.40 -14.95 16.84
C LEU A 172 -23.54 -16.35 16.21
N GLY A 173 -24.44 -16.48 15.25
CA GLY A 173 -24.63 -17.72 14.49
C GLY A 173 -23.38 -18.10 13.71
N ILE A 174 -22.81 -17.14 12.98
CA ILE A 174 -21.60 -17.33 12.17
C ILE A 174 -20.41 -17.69 13.05
N ILE A 175 -20.19 -16.96 14.16
CA ILE A 175 -19.08 -17.23 15.07
C ILE A 175 -19.16 -18.64 15.67
N LYS A 176 -20.37 -19.15 15.94
CA LYS A 176 -20.57 -20.50 16.45
C LYS A 176 -20.48 -21.58 15.38
N SER A 177 -20.93 -21.31 14.15
CA SER A 177 -20.95 -22.29 13.07
C SER A 177 -19.64 -22.35 12.27
N ASN A 178 -19.07 -21.19 11.93
CA ASN A 178 -17.81 -21.08 11.20
C ASN A 178 -17.09 -19.76 11.50
N PRO A 179 -16.32 -19.66 12.58
CA PRO A 179 -15.62 -18.45 12.98
C PRO A 179 -14.58 -17.96 11.95
N TYR A 180 -14.19 -18.80 10.99
CA TYR A 180 -13.20 -18.45 9.95
C TYR A 180 -13.79 -17.61 8.81
N GLU A 181 -15.11 -17.52 8.67
CA GLU A 181 -15.76 -16.59 7.73
C GLU A 181 -15.41 -15.12 8.03
N ILE A 182 -15.04 -14.84 9.27
CA ILE A 182 -14.60 -13.50 9.71
C ILE A 182 -13.38 -13.04 8.90
N CYS A 183 -12.45 -13.95 8.61
CA CYS A 183 -11.23 -13.63 7.87
C CYS A 183 -11.51 -13.11 6.46
N ALA A 184 -12.57 -13.61 5.83
CA ALA A 184 -12.92 -13.25 4.46
C ALA A 184 -13.64 -11.89 4.36
N LYS A 185 -14.33 -11.45 5.43
CA LYS A 185 -15.21 -10.27 5.38
C LYS A 185 -14.72 -9.08 6.22
N ILE A 186 -13.82 -9.29 7.18
CA ILE A 186 -13.40 -8.21 8.07
C ILE A 186 -11.92 -7.91 7.92
N LYS A 187 -11.62 -6.77 7.33
CA LYS A 187 -10.24 -6.26 7.18
C LYS A 187 -9.55 -6.13 8.55
N GLY A 188 -8.36 -6.72 8.67
CA GLY A 188 -7.56 -6.67 9.90
C GLY A 188 -7.84 -7.80 10.90
N ILE A 189 -8.69 -8.77 10.57
CA ILE A 189 -8.84 -10.02 11.32
C ILE A 189 -8.32 -11.18 10.46
N GLY A 190 -7.04 -11.54 10.65
CA GLY A 190 -6.44 -12.69 10.00
C GLY A 190 -6.75 -14.01 10.72
N PHE A 191 -6.29 -15.12 10.13
CA PHE A 191 -6.50 -16.49 10.64
C PHE A 191 -6.13 -16.64 12.13
N ILE A 192 -5.01 -16.10 12.59
CA ILE A 192 -4.55 -16.23 13.99
C ILE A 192 -5.61 -15.72 14.97
N LYS A 193 -6.21 -14.57 14.67
CA LYS A 193 -7.23 -13.98 15.53
C LYS A 193 -8.57 -14.73 15.48
N ALA A 194 -8.95 -15.20 14.29
CA ALA A 194 -10.12 -16.05 14.12
C ALA A 194 -9.95 -17.42 14.82
N ASP A 195 -8.75 -18.00 14.79
CA ASP A 195 -8.41 -19.24 15.49
C ASP A 195 -8.44 -19.09 17.01
N GLU A 196 -8.07 -17.92 17.56
CA GLU A 196 -8.26 -17.59 18.96
C GLU A 196 -9.73 -17.55 19.36
N ILE A 197 -10.58 -16.94 18.53
CA ILE A 197 -12.03 -16.88 18.72
C ILE A 197 -12.62 -18.29 18.64
N ALA A 198 -12.24 -19.05 17.61
CA ALA A 198 -12.69 -20.44 17.40
C ALA A 198 -12.39 -21.33 18.62
N ARG A 199 -11.19 -21.19 19.20
CA ARG A 199 -10.85 -21.93 20.43
C ARG A 199 -11.73 -21.58 21.63
N LYS A 200 -12.08 -20.32 21.78
CA LYS A 200 -12.94 -19.85 22.88
C LYS A 200 -14.42 -20.25 22.70
N THR A 201 -14.86 -20.37 21.45
CA THR A 201 -16.21 -20.86 21.13
C THR A 201 -16.32 -22.39 21.17
N GLY A 202 -15.23 -23.11 21.51
CA GLY A 202 -15.21 -24.58 21.58
C GLY A 202 -15.14 -25.26 20.21
N PHE A 203 -14.74 -24.57 19.17
CA PHE A 203 -14.61 -25.13 17.83
C PHE A 203 -13.51 -26.20 17.80
N ALA A 204 -13.75 -27.31 17.11
CA ALA A 204 -12.85 -28.47 17.11
C ALA A 204 -11.50 -28.13 16.46
N ARG A 205 -10.40 -28.46 17.14
CA ARG A 205 -9.04 -28.17 16.66
C ARG A 205 -8.69 -28.90 15.36
N ASP A 206 -9.33 -30.00 15.09
CA ASP A 206 -9.12 -30.87 13.94
C ASP A 206 -10.21 -30.72 12.88
N SER A 207 -11.05 -29.68 12.98
CA SER A 207 -12.08 -29.40 11.99
C SER A 207 -11.47 -29.06 10.64
N ILE A 208 -12.12 -29.55 9.58
CA ILE A 208 -11.67 -29.32 8.20
C ILE A 208 -11.66 -27.83 7.84
N GLN A 209 -12.61 -27.06 8.38
CA GLN A 209 -12.68 -25.60 8.19
C GLN A 209 -11.45 -24.89 8.78
N ARG A 210 -11.03 -25.28 9.98
CA ARG A 210 -9.82 -24.75 10.59
C ARG A 210 -8.59 -25.05 9.74
N ILE A 211 -8.48 -26.30 9.32
CA ILE A 211 -7.30 -26.77 8.60
C ILE A 211 -7.22 -26.10 7.22
N SER A 212 -8.31 -26.08 6.47
CA SER A 212 -8.35 -25.43 5.15
C SER A 212 -8.03 -23.93 5.24
N GLN A 213 -8.63 -23.19 6.17
CA GLN A 213 -8.34 -21.76 6.33
C GLN A 213 -6.94 -21.49 6.85
N GLY A 214 -6.38 -22.39 7.67
CA GLY A 214 -4.99 -22.30 8.10
C GLY A 214 -3.98 -22.55 6.97
N ILE A 215 -4.26 -23.52 6.10
CA ILE A 215 -3.46 -23.78 4.87
C ILE A 215 -3.54 -22.57 3.95
N LYS A 216 -4.72 -22.01 3.73
CA LYS A 216 -4.93 -20.81 2.94
C LYS A 216 -4.14 -19.63 3.50
N TYR A 217 -4.17 -19.43 4.81
CA TYR A 217 -3.40 -18.36 5.48
C TYR A 217 -1.89 -18.51 5.25
N VAL A 218 -1.33 -19.72 5.37
CA VAL A 218 0.10 -19.96 5.09
C VAL A 218 0.43 -19.63 3.64
N LEU A 219 -0.44 -20.02 2.70
CA LEU A 219 -0.28 -19.72 1.29
C LEU A 219 -0.37 -18.20 1.01
N GLU A 220 -1.32 -17.50 1.63
CA GLU A 220 -1.47 -16.05 1.54
C GLU A 220 -0.23 -15.32 2.06
N GLU A 221 0.28 -15.68 3.25
CA GLU A 221 1.51 -15.11 3.83
C GLU A 221 2.72 -15.30 2.91
N PHE A 222 2.83 -16.48 2.28
CA PHE A 222 3.89 -16.74 1.32
C PHE A 222 3.75 -15.90 0.04
N CYS A 223 2.52 -15.72 -0.43
CA CYS A 223 2.22 -14.86 -1.59
C CYS A 223 2.46 -13.37 -1.29
N TYR A 224 2.23 -12.91 -0.07
CA TYR A 224 2.58 -11.53 0.34
C TYR A 224 4.07 -11.21 0.26
N GLN A 225 4.92 -12.24 0.23
CA GLN A 225 6.35 -12.07 -0.02
C GLN A 225 6.69 -11.94 -1.51
N GLY A 226 5.69 -11.87 -2.37
CA GLY A 226 5.82 -11.69 -3.81
C GLY A 226 5.79 -12.98 -4.63
N ASN A 227 5.51 -14.13 -4.02
CA ASN A 227 5.35 -15.40 -4.71
C ASN A 227 3.94 -15.55 -5.30
N VAL A 228 3.77 -16.41 -6.30
CA VAL A 228 2.48 -16.69 -6.94
C VAL A 228 1.95 -18.07 -6.53
N PHE A 229 2.83 -19.02 -6.28
CA PHE A 229 2.50 -20.35 -5.81
C PHE A 229 3.48 -20.81 -4.73
N MET A 230 3.10 -21.85 -4.01
CA MET A 230 3.96 -22.56 -3.06
C MET A 230 3.99 -24.05 -3.42
N ASN A 231 5.16 -24.69 -3.35
CA ASN A 231 5.25 -26.13 -3.51
C ASN A 231 4.50 -26.82 -2.37
N ILE A 232 3.83 -27.94 -2.69
CA ILE A 232 2.95 -28.60 -1.74
C ILE A 232 3.72 -29.13 -0.52
N GLU A 233 4.96 -29.55 -0.71
CA GLU A 233 5.83 -30.06 0.35
C GLU A 233 6.15 -28.96 1.38
N ASP A 234 6.51 -27.76 0.91
CA ASP A 234 6.81 -26.59 1.77
C ASP A 234 5.53 -26.09 2.47
N LEU A 235 4.41 -26.11 1.75
CA LEU A 235 3.10 -25.75 2.28
C LEU A 235 2.66 -26.73 3.37
N GLN A 236 2.87 -28.02 3.16
CA GLN A 236 2.59 -29.07 4.14
C GLN A 236 3.39 -28.88 5.42
N GLU A 237 4.72 -28.73 5.32
CA GLU A 237 5.59 -28.53 6.47
C GLU A 237 5.16 -27.30 7.29
N SER A 238 4.94 -26.19 6.60
CA SER A 238 4.57 -24.90 7.25
C SER A 238 3.18 -24.97 7.89
N SER A 239 2.22 -25.60 7.21
CA SER A 239 0.85 -25.75 7.70
C SER A 239 0.75 -26.70 8.88
N MET A 240 1.45 -27.84 8.82
CA MET A 240 1.50 -28.81 9.93
C MET A 240 2.15 -28.19 11.18
N ARG A 241 3.18 -27.38 11.01
CA ARG A 241 3.81 -26.63 12.11
C ARG A 241 2.86 -25.62 12.76
N LEU A 242 2.09 -24.89 11.96
CA LEU A 242 1.12 -23.90 12.44
C LEU A 242 -0.10 -24.55 13.13
N LEU A 243 -0.66 -25.59 12.50
CA LEU A 243 -1.96 -26.14 12.86
C LEU A 243 -1.87 -27.31 13.84
N GLY A 244 -0.71 -27.99 13.89
CA GLY A 244 -0.49 -29.22 14.68
C GLY A 244 -1.32 -30.39 14.14
N CYS A 245 -1.63 -30.42 12.84
CA CYS A 245 -2.36 -31.51 12.19
C CYS A 245 -1.40 -32.54 11.58
N ASP A 246 -1.91 -33.73 11.27
CA ASP A 246 -1.22 -34.78 10.52
C ASP A 246 -1.34 -34.57 9.00
N ALA A 247 -0.63 -35.41 8.23
CA ALA A 247 -0.60 -35.34 6.78
C ALA A 247 -1.98 -35.64 6.13
N ASP A 248 -2.76 -36.56 6.71
CA ASP A 248 -4.08 -36.94 6.16
C ASP A 248 -5.06 -35.75 6.28
N LYS A 249 -5.05 -35.05 7.42
CA LYS A 249 -5.84 -33.87 7.64
C LYS A 249 -5.40 -32.70 6.74
N PHE A 250 -4.10 -32.54 6.52
CA PHE A 250 -3.57 -31.57 5.57
C PHE A 250 -4.10 -31.83 4.15
N GLU A 251 -3.99 -33.07 3.64
CA GLU A 251 -4.52 -33.42 2.30
C GLU A 251 -6.04 -33.19 2.20
N GLN A 252 -6.82 -33.49 3.25
CA GLN A 252 -8.24 -33.16 3.29
C GLN A 252 -8.49 -31.64 3.21
N GLY A 253 -7.67 -30.84 3.90
CA GLY A 253 -7.75 -29.39 3.84
C GLY A 253 -7.41 -28.80 2.48
N VAL A 254 -6.40 -29.36 1.81
CA VAL A 254 -6.06 -28.99 0.42
C VAL A 254 -7.21 -29.32 -0.53
N TYR A 255 -7.81 -30.52 -0.38
CA TYR A 255 -8.94 -30.93 -1.18
C TYR A 255 -10.16 -30.02 -1.00
N GLU A 256 -10.46 -29.63 0.25
CA GLU A 256 -11.53 -28.68 0.57
C GLU A 256 -11.31 -27.30 -0.09
N LEU A 257 -10.08 -26.78 -0.07
CA LEU A 257 -9.74 -25.51 -0.74
C LEU A 257 -9.91 -25.59 -2.26
N CYS A 258 -9.60 -26.73 -2.86
CA CYS A 258 -9.75 -26.93 -4.29
C CYS A 258 -11.24 -27.05 -4.68
N ILE A 259 -12.04 -27.82 -3.94
CA ILE A 259 -13.48 -27.97 -4.21
C ILE A 259 -14.23 -26.65 -4.01
N SER A 260 -13.90 -25.91 -2.95
CA SER A 260 -14.52 -24.61 -2.71
C SER A 260 -14.07 -23.52 -3.67
N GLY A 261 -13.17 -23.83 -4.63
CA GLY A 261 -12.66 -22.88 -5.62
C GLY A 261 -11.78 -21.76 -5.04
N GLN A 262 -11.26 -21.92 -3.82
CA GLN A 262 -10.39 -20.94 -3.20
C GLN A 262 -8.93 -21.08 -3.63
N ALA A 263 -8.52 -22.30 -4.00
CA ALA A 263 -7.17 -22.59 -4.44
C ALA A 263 -7.16 -23.61 -5.59
N VAL A 264 -6.00 -23.73 -6.26
CA VAL A 264 -5.76 -24.67 -7.36
C VAL A 264 -4.48 -25.45 -7.09
N LEU A 265 -4.56 -26.77 -7.15
CA LEU A 265 -3.40 -27.65 -7.12
C LEU A 265 -3.04 -28.05 -8.55
N GLU A 266 -1.91 -27.57 -9.04
CA GLU A 266 -1.38 -27.88 -10.37
C GLU A 266 -0.25 -28.92 -10.25
N ASN A 267 -0.35 -29.98 -11.06
CA ASN A 267 0.72 -30.97 -11.20
C ASN A 267 1.47 -30.70 -12.52
N LYS A 268 2.72 -30.33 -12.43
CA LYS A 268 3.53 -30.05 -13.60
C LYS A 268 4.95 -30.60 -13.41
N ASP A 269 5.43 -31.36 -14.37
CA ASP A 269 6.79 -31.97 -14.38
C ASP A 269 7.16 -32.72 -13.08
N GLY A 270 6.16 -33.35 -12.45
CA GLY A 270 6.30 -34.09 -11.19
C GLY A 270 6.28 -33.19 -9.93
N ALA A 271 6.22 -31.87 -10.06
CA ALA A 271 6.05 -30.96 -8.94
C ALA A 271 4.58 -30.61 -8.72
N ARG A 272 4.13 -30.63 -7.47
CA ARG A 272 2.79 -30.20 -7.04
C ARG A 272 2.84 -28.76 -6.55
N ARG A 273 2.18 -27.85 -7.27
CA ARG A 273 2.19 -26.40 -6.99
C ARG A 273 0.81 -25.95 -6.53
N MET A 274 0.72 -25.33 -5.34
CA MET A 274 -0.54 -24.79 -4.80
C MET A 274 -0.62 -23.30 -5.05
N TYR A 275 -1.70 -22.86 -5.65
CA TYR A 275 -2.02 -21.46 -5.95
C TYR A 275 -3.27 -21.01 -5.22
N LEU A 276 -3.35 -19.76 -4.84
CA LEU A 276 -4.65 -19.10 -4.67
C LEU A 276 -5.33 -18.98 -6.04
N TYR A 277 -6.65 -19.18 -6.09
CA TYR A 277 -7.39 -19.22 -7.36
C TYR A 277 -7.20 -17.98 -8.24
N ASN A 278 -7.24 -16.78 -7.62
CA ASN A 278 -7.06 -15.51 -8.32
C ASN A 278 -5.65 -15.35 -8.93
N PHE A 279 -4.61 -15.87 -8.28
CA PHE A 279 -3.23 -15.85 -8.79
C PHE A 279 -3.07 -16.78 -9.99
N TYR A 280 -3.58 -18.02 -9.87
CA TYR A 280 -3.61 -18.98 -10.97
C TYR A 280 -4.32 -18.39 -12.20
N LYS A 281 -5.51 -17.82 -12.00
CA LYS A 281 -6.28 -17.16 -13.06
C LYS A 281 -5.54 -15.97 -13.67
N ALA A 282 -4.82 -15.20 -12.86
CA ALA A 282 -4.07 -14.04 -13.35
C ALA A 282 -2.90 -14.46 -14.23
N GLU A 283 -2.06 -15.40 -13.80
CA GLU A 283 -0.95 -15.90 -14.63
C GLU A 283 -1.42 -16.50 -15.96
N ASN A 284 -2.46 -17.35 -15.92
CA ASN A 284 -2.99 -17.93 -17.15
C ASN A 284 -3.54 -16.87 -18.11
N ALA A 285 -4.24 -15.87 -17.59
CA ALA A 285 -4.77 -14.78 -18.40
C ALA A 285 -3.64 -13.95 -19.05
N VAL A 286 -2.62 -13.56 -18.25
CA VAL A 286 -1.47 -12.81 -18.77
C VAL A 286 -0.71 -13.61 -19.80
N ALA A 287 -0.44 -14.89 -19.56
CA ALA A 287 0.24 -15.75 -20.52
C ALA A 287 -0.52 -15.85 -21.86
N LYS A 288 -1.84 -16.07 -21.79
CA LYS A 288 -2.68 -16.11 -22.99
C LYS A 288 -2.64 -14.78 -23.76
N MET A 289 -2.92 -13.65 -23.07
CA MET A 289 -2.92 -12.33 -23.70
C MET A 289 -1.54 -11.97 -24.26
N THR A 290 -0.45 -12.39 -23.61
CA THR A 290 0.91 -12.23 -24.14
C THR A 290 1.07 -12.95 -25.49
N VAL A 291 0.66 -14.20 -25.57
CA VAL A 291 0.77 -14.97 -26.82
C VAL A 291 -0.18 -14.43 -27.88
N ASP A 292 -1.36 -13.98 -27.51
CA ASP A 292 -2.29 -13.31 -28.44
C ASP A 292 -1.67 -12.02 -29.02
N LEU A 293 -0.98 -11.21 -28.20
CA LEU A 293 -0.25 -10.02 -28.66
C LEU A 293 0.92 -10.40 -29.58
N LEU A 294 1.69 -11.43 -29.25
CA LEU A 294 2.81 -11.90 -30.07
C LEU A 294 2.36 -12.46 -31.45
N SER A 295 1.14 -12.98 -31.53
CA SER A 295 0.58 -13.51 -32.79
C SER A 295 0.09 -12.42 -33.74
N GLN A 296 -0.05 -11.18 -33.26
CA GLN A 296 -0.48 -10.05 -34.08
C GLN A 296 0.71 -9.47 -34.85
N ALA A 297 0.46 -9.05 -36.10
CA ALA A 297 1.45 -8.26 -36.82
C ALA A 297 1.69 -6.94 -36.07
N ALA A 298 2.93 -6.48 -36.05
CA ALA A 298 3.23 -5.15 -35.54
C ALA A 298 2.34 -4.11 -36.23
N SER A 299 1.88 -3.10 -35.48
CA SER A 299 0.98 -2.03 -35.95
C SER A 299 1.55 -1.16 -37.08
N THR A 300 2.60 -1.58 -37.72
CA THR A 300 3.43 -0.78 -38.61
C THR A 300 3.24 -1.13 -40.08
N ASP A 301 2.26 -0.46 -40.70
CA ASP A 301 2.39 -0.18 -42.12
C ASP A 301 3.32 1.04 -42.26
N PHE A 302 4.58 0.81 -42.53
CA PHE A 302 5.59 1.87 -42.73
C PHE A 302 5.37 2.71 -44.00
N THR A 303 4.23 2.57 -44.69
CA THR A 303 3.94 3.30 -45.91
C THR A 303 5.10 3.22 -46.94
N GLY A 304 5.72 2.05 -47.06
CA GLY A 304 6.82 1.79 -47.97
C GLY A 304 8.22 2.24 -47.49
N ARG A 305 8.36 2.68 -46.24
CA ARG A 305 9.66 3.04 -45.62
C ARG A 305 10.23 1.85 -44.86
N SER A 306 11.54 1.77 -44.70
CA SER A 306 12.19 0.82 -43.81
C SER A 306 12.34 1.43 -42.41
N ALA A 307 12.35 0.60 -41.34
CA ALA A 307 12.64 1.03 -39.98
C ALA A 307 13.97 1.81 -39.90
N GLU A 308 14.98 1.36 -40.63
CA GLU A 308 16.28 2.02 -40.70
C GLU A 308 16.22 3.44 -41.29
N SER A 309 15.42 3.64 -42.36
CA SER A 309 15.21 4.97 -42.96
C SER A 309 14.57 5.92 -41.96
N MET A 310 13.54 5.47 -41.26
CA MET A 310 12.86 6.27 -40.24
C MET A 310 13.78 6.66 -39.08
N ILE A 311 14.63 5.74 -38.61
CA ILE A 311 15.62 6.04 -37.56
C ILE A 311 16.61 7.09 -38.05
N THR A 312 17.11 6.98 -39.30
CA THR A 312 18.06 7.94 -39.86
C THR A 312 17.45 9.34 -40.00
N GLU A 313 16.21 9.44 -40.47
CA GLU A 313 15.47 10.71 -40.52
C GLU A 313 15.25 11.29 -39.09
N THR A 314 15.02 10.44 -38.11
CA THR A 314 14.83 10.84 -36.70
C THR A 314 16.15 11.29 -36.08
N GLU A 315 17.26 10.61 -36.37
CA GLU A 315 18.62 11.03 -35.98
C GLU A 315 18.95 12.44 -36.46
N ASP A 316 18.68 12.71 -37.75
CA ASP A 316 18.92 14.01 -38.33
C ASP A 316 18.05 15.11 -37.71
N ARG A 317 16.75 14.80 -37.45
CA ARG A 317 15.84 15.75 -36.84
C ARG A 317 16.17 16.06 -35.37
N LEU A 318 16.56 15.06 -34.61
CA LEU A 318 16.90 15.22 -33.19
C LEU A 318 18.35 15.67 -32.97
N GLY A 319 19.19 15.66 -34.02
CA GLY A 319 20.62 15.98 -33.93
C GLY A 319 21.42 15.01 -33.06
N LYS A 320 20.95 13.77 -32.91
CA LYS A 320 21.55 12.72 -32.08
C LYS A 320 21.68 11.44 -32.84
N LYS A 321 22.83 10.75 -32.73
CA LYS A 321 23.05 9.43 -33.30
C LYS A 321 22.92 8.34 -32.27
N LEU A 322 22.23 7.27 -32.61
CA LEU A 322 22.08 6.10 -31.78
C LEU A 322 23.30 5.17 -31.90
N ALA A 323 23.73 4.60 -30.77
CA ALA A 323 24.67 3.49 -30.78
C ALA A 323 24.03 2.23 -31.40
N LYS A 324 24.85 1.25 -31.78
CA LYS A 324 24.37 0.04 -32.47
C LYS A 324 23.22 -0.65 -31.70
N ARG A 325 23.40 -0.94 -30.41
CA ARG A 325 22.39 -1.58 -29.58
C ARG A 325 21.12 -0.73 -29.37
N GLN A 326 21.28 0.60 -29.31
CA GLN A 326 20.15 1.50 -29.24
C GLN A 326 19.32 1.50 -30.51
N ARG A 327 20.01 1.44 -31.68
CA ARG A 327 19.39 1.33 -32.99
C ARG A 327 18.63 0.02 -33.14
N GLU A 328 19.25 -1.11 -32.74
CA GLU A 328 18.59 -2.42 -32.67
C GLU A 328 17.31 -2.37 -31.82
N ALA A 329 17.31 -1.65 -30.68
CA ALA A 329 16.14 -1.53 -29.80
C ALA A 329 14.99 -0.75 -30.48
N VAL A 330 15.29 0.31 -31.23
CA VAL A 330 14.26 1.05 -31.98
C VAL A 330 13.70 0.19 -33.11
N ILE A 331 14.54 -0.52 -33.84
CA ILE A 331 14.11 -1.46 -34.91
C ILE A 331 13.18 -2.52 -34.28
N CYS A 332 13.62 -3.14 -33.20
CA CYS A 332 12.85 -4.15 -32.51
C CYS A 332 11.45 -3.62 -32.07
N ALA A 333 11.37 -2.38 -31.55
CA ALA A 333 10.12 -1.74 -31.20
C ALA A 333 9.19 -1.52 -32.39
N LEU A 334 9.74 -1.19 -33.53
CA LEU A 334 8.97 -0.94 -34.76
C LEU A 334 8.49 -2.24 -35.44
N GLU A 335 9.24 -3.33 -35.32
CA GLU A 335 8.95 -4.60 -36.01
C GLU A 335 8.14 -5.60 -35.17
N ASN A 336 7.99 -5.38 -33.86
CA ASN A 336 7.29 -6.31 -32.97
C ASN A 336 6.09 -5.65 -32.29
N SER A 337 5.01 -6.42 -32.12
CA SER A 337 3.81 -6.01 -31.39
C SER A 337 4.04 -5.95 -29.87
N LEU A 338 5.00 -6.72 -29.36
CA LEU A 338 5.35 -6.77 -27.95
C LEU A 338 6.86 -6.90 -27.82
N MET A 339 7.48 -5.99 -27.05
CA MET A 339 8.91 -6.07 -26.75
C MET A 339 9.25 -5.63 -25.34
N VAL A 340 10.40 -6.10 -24.85
CA VAL A 340 11.04 -5.66 -23.61
C VAL A 340 12.33 -4.92 -23.92
N LEU A 341 12.48 -3.70 -23.40
CA LEU A 341 13.72 -2.94 -23.36
C LEU A 341 14.26 -2.92 -21.94
N THR A 342 15.37 -3.59 -21.67
CA THR A 342 15.98 -3.65 -20.35
C THR A 342 17.41 -3.15 -20.33
N GLY A 343 17.86 -2.63 -19.21
CA GLY A 343 19.25 -2.17 -19.03
C GLY A 343 19.41 -1.33 -17.76
N GLY A 344 20.64 -1.21 -17.31
CA GLY A 344 21.00 -0.45 -16.11
C GLY A 344 20.92 1.08 -16.28
N PRO A 345 21.34 1.84 -15.27
CA PRO A 345 21.43 3.30 -15.34
C PRO A 345 22.49 3.71 -16.38
N GLY A 346 22.26 4.84 -17.02
CA GLY A 346 23.22 5.40 -18.00
C GLY A 346 23.29 4.69 -19.35
N THR A 347 22.46 3.67 -19.61
CA THR A 347 22.45 2.92 -20.90
C THR A 347 21.59 3.58 -21.98
N GLY A 348 20.93 4.70 -21.67
CA GLY A 348 20.18 5.50 -22.65
C GLY A 348 18.75 5.02 -22.94
N LYS A 349 18.11 4.27 -22.04
CA LYS A 349 16.70 3.85 -22.19
C LYS A 349 15.76 5.01 -22.55
N THR A 350 15.87 6.13 -21.84
CA THR A 350 15.05 7.33 -22.08
C THR A 350 15.25 7.91 -23.48
N THR A 351 16.49 7.91 -23.99
CA THR A 351 16.80 8.34 -25.35
C THR A 351 16.11 7.43 -26.38
N ILE A 352 16.18 6.11 -26.17
CA ILE A 352 15.53 5.13 -27.06
C ILE A 352 14.01 5.33 -27.04
N VAL A 353 13.40 5.51 -25.88
CA VAL A 353 11.96 5.80 -25.76
C VAL A 353 11.58 7.03 -26.55
N SER A 354 12.36 8.12 -26.46
CA SER A 354 12.11 9.33 -27.26
C SER A 354 12.18 9.06 -28.76
N PHE A 355 13.15 8.27 -29.24
CA PHE A 355 13.25 7.88 -30.64
C PHE A 355 12.07 7.01 -31.10
N ILE A 356 11.64 6.05 -30.26
CA ILE A 356 10.48 5.21 -30.55
C ILE A 356 9.22 6.06 -30.71
N ILE A 357 8.98 6.99 -29.77
CA ILE A 357 7.84 7.92 -29.84
C ILE A 357 7.86 8.70 -31.15
N GLU A 358 8.99 9.33 -31.47
CA GLU A 358 9.14 10.13 -32.68
C GLU A 358 8.91 9.32 -33.96
N CYS A 359 9.42 8.08 -34.02
CA CYS A 359 9.19 7.20 -35.19
C CYS A 359 7.70 6.87 -35.34
N TYR A 360 7.00 6.51 -34.27
CA TYR A 360 5.59 6.19 -34.38
C TYR A 360 4.71 7.42 -34.68
N GLU A 361 5.01 8.58 -34.11
CA GLU A 361 4.30 9.84 -34.42
C GLU A 361 4.50 10.28 -35.89
N GLN A 362 5.65 10.01 -36.49
CA GLN A 362 5.89 10.28 -37.92
C GLN A 362 4.96 9.52 -38.89
N ILE A 363 4.48 8.37 -38.47
CA ILE A 363 3.51 7.57 -39.24
C ILE A 363 2.07 7.76 -38.73
N GLY A 364 1.84 8.80 -37.93
CA GLY A 364 0.50 9.19 -37.46
C GLY A 364 -0.08 8.28 -36.40
N LYS A 365 0.74 7.46 -35.70
CA LYS A 365 0.29 6.57 -34.64
C LYS A 365 0.15 7.31 -33.32
N LYS A 366 -0.91 6.99 -32.58
CA LYS A 366 -1.18 7.53 -31.25
C LYS A 366 -0.38 6.78 -30.21
N VAL A 367 0.59 7.44 -29.58
CA VAL A 367 1.43 6.89 -28.53
C VAL A 367 0.91 7.29 -27.16
N THR A 368 0.73 6.31 -26.26
CA THR A 368 0.36 6.52 -24.85
C THR A 368 1.50 6.07 -23.96
N LEU A 369 1.84 6.93 -22.97
CA LEU A 369 2.92 6.69 -22.03
C LEU A 369 2.36 6.45 -20.62
N CYS A 370 2.83 5.41 -19.96
CA CYS A 370 2.46 5.17 -18.57
C CYS A 370 3.60 4.57 -17.75
N ALA A 371 3.43 4.65 -16.42
CA ALA A 371 4.34 4.05 -15.45
C ALA A 371 3.56 3.62 -14.18
N PRO A 372 4.09 2.72 -13.35
CA PRO A 372 3.38 2.24 -12.15
C PRO A 372 3.20 3.30 -11.07
N THR A 373 4.07 4.30 -10.98
CA THR A 373 4.04 5.36 -9.95
C THR A 373 3.90 6.75 -10.55
N GLY A 374 3.36 7.70 -9.77
CA GLY A 374 3.21 9.09 -10.17
C GLY A 374 4.56 9.75 -10.51
N ARG A 375 5.60 9.46 -9.74
CA ARG A 375 6.95 9.98 -9.97
C ARG A 375 7.58 9.46 -11.26
N ALA A 376 7.47 8.16 -11.50
CA ALA A 376 7.97 7.57 -12.74
C ALA A 376 7.21 8.14 -13.95
N ALA A 377 5.89 8.29 -13.87
CA ALA A 377 5.09 8.91 -14.93
C ALA A 377 5.49 10.37 -15.18
N LYS A 378 5.71 11.16 -14.13
CA LYS A 378 6.19 12.54 -14.25
C LYS A 378 7.56 12.61 -14.93
N ARG A 379 8.50 11.79 -14.48
CA ARG A 379 9.84 11.71 -15.07
C ARG A 379 9.79 11.30 -16.56
N LEU A 380 8.94 10.33 -16.89
CA LEU A 380 8.71 9.91 -18.27
C LEU A 380 8.14 11.07 -19.12
N ALA A 381 7.21 11.85 -18.56
CA ALA A 381 6.66 13.02 -19.22
C ALA A 381 7.71 14.12 -19.45
N GLU A 382 8.52 14.45 -18.45
CA GLU A 382 9.59 15.44 -18.53
C GLU A 382 10.66 15.05 -19.57
N SER A 383 11.05 13.79 -19.56
CA SER A 383 12.12 13.30 -20.44
C SER A 383 11.67 13.10 -21.91
N SER A 384 10.41 12.77 -22.13
CA SER A 384 9.84 12.57 -23.48
C SER A 384 9.23 13.85 -24.07
N GLY A 385 8.93 14.87 -23.23
CA GLY A 385 8.16 16.05 -23.64
C GLY A 385 6.70 15.74 -24.01
N ARG A 386 6.17 14.59 -23.57
CA ARG A 386 4.81 14.12 -23.84
C ARG A 386 4.06 13.85 -22.54
N LYS A 387 2.73 13.84 -22.60
CA LYS A 387 1.92 13.49 -21.42
C LYS A 387 2.11 12.02 -21.07
N ALA A 388 2.37 11.74 -19.81
CA ALA A 388 2.39 10.39 -19.25
C ALA A 388 1.49 10.32 -17.99
N SER A 389 0.96 9.16 -17.71
CA SER A 389 0.09 8.94 -16.54
C SER A 389 0.49 7.68 -15.76
N THR A 390 -0.02 7.52 -14.56
CA THR A 390 0.10 6.22 -13.88
C THR A 390 -0.78 5.17 -14.57
N ILE A 391 -0.37 3.90 -14.51
CA ILE A 391 -1.18 2.78 -15.04
C ILE A 391 -2.59 2.82 -14.43
N HIS A 392 -2.70 3.02 -13.11
CA HIS A 392 -3.98 3.12 -12.42
C HIS A 392 -4.87 4.24 -12.97
N ARG A 393 -4.30 5.42 -13.22
CA ARG A 393 -5.04 6.55 -13.81
C ARG A 393 -5.43 6.29 -15.25
N LEU A 394 -4.55 5.63 -16.02
CA LEU A 394 -4.82 5.25 -17.40
C LEU A 394 -5.99 4.26 -17.48
N LEU A 395 -6.08 3.34 -16.51
CA LEU A 395 -7.15 2.37 -16.37
C LEU A 395 -8.43 2.93 -15.71
N GLU A 396 -8.42 4.21 -15.31
CA GLU A 396 -9.57 4.88 -14.69
C GLU A 396 -10.11 4.08 -13.49
N VAL A 397 -9.26 3.85 -12.48
CA VAL A 397 -9.66 3.13 -11.27
C VAL A 397 -10.83 3.82 -10.60
N GLY A 398 -11.96 3.12 -10.48
CA GLY A 398 -13.12 3.52 -9.70
C GLY A 398 -13.12 2.84 -8.33
N TYR A 399 -13.72 3.49 -7.35
CA TYR A 399 -13.97 2.92 -6.04
C TYR A 399 -15.47 2.67 -5.90
N THR A 400 -15.85 1.46 -5.48
CA THR A 400 -17.19 1.21 -4.95
C THR A 400 -17.11 1.35 -3.44
N ASP A 401 -18.01 2.15 -2.86
CA ASP A 401 -18.09 2.44 -1.41
C ASP A 401 -18.23 1.18 -0.52
N GLU A 402 -18.52 0.02 -1.09
CA GLU A 402 -18.81 -1.21 -0.32
C GLU A 402 -17.68 -2.24 -0.27
N ASN A 403 -16.65 -2.17 -1.14
CA ASN A 403 -15.53 -3.13 -1.12
C ASN A 403 -14.22 -2.49 -1.60
N GLU A 404 -13.40 -2.00 -0.67
CA GLU A 404 -12.02 -1.55 -0.95
C GLU A 404 -11.07 -2.68 -1.44
N GLN A 405 -11.56 -3.88 -1.66
CA GLN A 405 -10.72 -5.05 -1.96
C GLN A 405 -10.57 -5.37 -3.45
N GLU A 406 -11.42 -4.88 -4.33
CA GLU A 406 -11.25 -5.06 -5.77
C GLU A 406 -11.14 -3.69 -6.43
N ASN A 407 -9.95 -3.36 -6.95
CA ASN A 407 -9.80 -2.24 -7.86
C ASN A 407 -10.69 -2.50 -9.07
N PHE A 408 -11.75 -1.73 -9.20
CA PHE A 408 -12.57 -1.75 -10.41
C PHE A 408 -11.92 -0.82 -11.41
N TYR A 409 -11.58 -1.35 -12.57
CA TYR A 409 -11.02 -0.59 -13.67
C TYR A 409 -12.11 -0.29 -14.70
N ASN A 410 -12.31 0.99 -15.04
CA ASN A 410 -13.27 1.39 -16.08
C ASN A 410 -12.77 1.10 -17.49
N ARG A 411 -11.46 0.82 -17.65
CA ARG A 411 -10.84 0.40 -18.89
C ARG A 411 -10.57 -1.10 -18.84
N ASP A 412 -11.20 -1.82 -19.77
CA ASP A 412 -11.12 -3.28 -19.91
C ASP A 412 -11.40 -3.68 -21.37
N GLU A 413 -11.68 -4.95 -21.62
CA GLU A 413 -12.02 -5.48 -22.94
C GLU A 413 -13.28 -4.83 -23.55
N SER A 414 -14.23 -4.39 -22.74
CA SER A 414 -15.47 -3.72 -23.17
C SER A 414 -15.28 -2.23 -23.45
N ASN A 415 -14.29 -1.61 -22.84
CA ASN A 415 -13.95 -0.19 -22.96
C ASN A 415 -12.43 0.00 -23.06
N PRO A 416 -11.77 -0.48 -24.15
CA PRO A 416 -10.34 -0.50 -24.24
C PRO A 416 -9.72 0.89 -24.37
N LEU A 417 -8.41 0.95 -24.15
CA LEU A 417 -7.61 2.16 -24.35
C LEU A 417 -7.60 2.55 -25.82
N ASP A 418 -7.84 3.83 -26.08
CA ASP A 418 -7.70 4.38 -27.43
C ASP A 418 -6.25 4.79 -27.69
N THR A 419 -5.43 3.79 -28.07
CA THR A 419 -4.01 3.97 -28.40
C THR A 419 -3.57 2.95 -29.43
N ASP A 420 -2.59 3.34 -30.27
CA ASP A 420 -1.94 2.42 -31.22
C ASP A 420 -0.65 1.83 -30.64
N VAL A 421 0.01 2.59 -29.76
CA VAL A 421 1.26 2.20 -29.13
C VAL A 421 1.21 2.54 -27.66
N LEU A 422 1.49 1.56 -26.82
CA LEU A 422 1.56 1.71 -25.37
C LEU A 422 3.00 1.51 -24.90
N ILE A 423 3.59 2.53 -24.27
CA ILE A 423 4.91 2.45 -23.65
C ILE A 423 4.74 2.44 -22.15
N VAL A 424 5.25 1.40 -21.50
CA VAL A 424 5.19 1.20 -20.05
C VAL A 424 6.60 1.27 -19.49
N ASP A 425 6.91 2.31 -18.74
CA ASP A 425 8.21 2.47 -18.06
C ASP A 425 8.19 1.90 -16.64
N GLU A 426 9.36 1.65 -16.06
CA GLU A 426 9.55 1.04 -14.72
C GLU A 426 8.80 -0.29 -14.55
N MET A 427 8.85 -1.16 -15.55
CA MET A 427 8.19 -2.46 -15.58
C MET A 427 8.61 -3.40 -14.45
N SER A 428 9.78 -3.22 -13.83
CA SER A 428 10.23 -3.98 -12.67
C SER A 428 9.27 -3.86 -11.47
N MET A 429 8.48 -2.78 -11.41
CA MET A 429 7.52 -2.53 -10.33
C MET A 429 6.11 -3.08 -10.61
N VAL A 430 5.85 -3.61 -11.80
CA VAL A 430 4.53 -4.09 -12.23
C VAL A 430 4.34 -5.54 -11.80
N ASP A 431 3.29 -5.81 -11.02
CA ASP A 431 2.92 -7.15 -10.56
C ASP A 431 1.97 -7.85 -11.53
N ILE A 432 1.64 -9.12 -11.22
CA ILE A 432 0.81 -9.96 -12.09
C ILE A 432 -0.64 -9.44 -12.23
N PHE A 433 -1.18 -8.79 -11.21
CA PHE A 433 -2.54 -8.25 -11.28
C PHE A 433 -2.60 -6.95 -12.07
N LEU A 434 -1.60 -6.09 -11.90
CA LEU A 434 -1.54 -4.82 -12.62
C LEU A 434 -1.29 -5.02 -14.11
N ILE A 435 -0.39 -5.96 -14.50
CA ILE A 435 -0.20 -6.27 -15.92
C ILE A 435 -1.43 -6.94 -16.52
N LYS A 436 -2.11 -7.83 -15.77
CA LYS A 436 -3.37 -8.42 -16.21
C LYS A 436 -4.41 -7.34 -16.51
N ALA A 437 -4.61 -6.40 -15.58
CA ALA A 437 -5.57 -5.30 -15.79
C ALA A 437 -5.20 -4.44 -17.01
N LEU A 438 -3.90 -4.13 -17.17
CA LEU A 438 -3.42 -3.36 -18.32
C LEU A 438 -3.67 -4.08 -19.63
N PHE A 439 -3.36 -5.39 -19.71
CA PHE A 439 -3.53 -6.18 -20.93
C PHE A 439 -5.01 -6.38 -21.29
N CYS A 440 -5.90 -6.50 -20.30
CA CYS A 440 -7.34 -6.53 -20.55
C CYS A 440 -7.86 -5.23 -21.21
N ALA A 441 -7.19 -4.11 -20.99
CA ALA A 441 -7.59 -2.82 -21.55
C ALA A 441 -6.96 -2.51 -22.92
N ILE A 442 -6.10 -3.38 -23.45
CA ILE A 442 -5.42 -3.18 -24.74
C ILE A 442 -6.31 -3.72 -25.87
N LYS A 443 -6.53 -2.88 -26.90
CA LYS A 443 -7.25 -3.33 -28.11
C LYS A 443 -6.33 -4.14 -29.05
N PRO A 444 -6.88 -5.07 -29.83
CA PRO A 444 -6.12 -5.77 -30.87
C PRO A 444 -5.41 -4.79 -31.83
N GLY A 445 -4.17 -5.09 -32.18
CA GLY A 445 -3.34 -4.25 -33.07
C GLY A 445 -2.56 -3.14 -32.36
N THR A 446 -2.65 -3.03 -31.04
CA THR A 446 -1.80 -2.11 -30.26
C THR A 446 -0.42 -2.72 -30.04
N SER A 447 0.64 -1.96 -30.35
CA SER A 447 2.02 -2.35 -30.01
C SER A 447 2.33 -1.98 -28.56
N VAL A 448 3.00 -2.87 -27.83
CA VAL A 448 3.35 -2.68 -26.40
C VAL A 448 4.85 -2.73 -26.20
N ILE A 449 5.42 -1.64 -25.70
CA ILE A 449 6.84 -1.52 -25.39
C ILE A 449 7.00 -1.44 -23.87
N MET A 450 7.60 -2.46 -23.27
CA MET A 450 7.87 -2.55 -21.85
C MET A 450 9.31 -2.15 -21.55
N VAL A 451 9.50 -1.09 -20.78
CA VAL A 451 10.81 -0.55 -20.41
C VAL A 451 11.07 -0.77 -18.93
N GLY A 452 12.24 -1.27 -18.57
CA GLY A 452 12.56 -1.51 -17.17
C GLY A 452 14.02 -1.88 -16.96
N ASP A 453 14.35 -2.11 -15.70
CA ASP A 453 15.67 -2.59 -15.30
C ASP A 453 15.47 -3.90 -14.52
N ARG A 454 15.88 -5.01 -15.12
CA ARG A 454 15.71 -6.34 -14.51
C ARG A 454 16.50 -6.53 -13.22
N ASP A 455 17.53 -5.72 -12.98
CA ASP A 455 18.44 -5.86 -11.87
C ASP A 455 18.00 -5.03 -10.65
N GLN A 456 16.99 -4.15 -10.80
CA GLN A 456 16.35 -3.44 -9.72
C GLN A 456 15.46 -4.36 -8.86
N LEU A 457 14.89 -3.78 -7.80
CA LEU A 457 13.93 -4.49 -6.96
C LEU A 457 12.70 -4.91 -7.76
N PRO A 458 12.20 -6.13 -7.55
CA PRO A 458 10.94 -6.57 -8.13
C PRO A 458 9.75 -5.79 -7.56
N SER A 459 8.56 -5.99 -8.15
CA SER A 459 7.30 -5.43 -7.68
C SER A 459 7.05 -5.76 -6.19
N VAL A 460 6.35 -4.89 -5.47
CA VAL A 460 5.91 -5.21 -4.11
C VAL A 460 4.85 -6.32 -4.15
N GLY A 461 3.98 -6.28 -5.16
CA GLY A 461 2.98 -7.32 -5.40
C GLY A 461 3.56 -8.61 -5.98
N PRO A 462 2.70 -9.63 -6.18
CA PRO A 462 3.13 -10.98 -6.54
C PRO A 462 3.60 -11.10 -8.00
N GLY A 463 4.52 -12.04 -8.20
CA GLY A 463 5.11 -12.35 -9.50
C GLY A 463 6.41 -11.60 -9.77
N LYS A 464 7.05 -11.98 -10.87
CA LYS A 464 8.26 -11.37 -11.41
C LYS A 464 8.10 -11.11 -12.92
N VAL A 465 7.05 -10.37 -13.25
CA VAL A 465 6.52 -10.22 -14.64
C VAL A 465 7.57 -9.86 -15.65
N LEU A 466 8.40 -8.84 -15.38
CA LEU A 466 9.46 -8.43 -16.31
C LEU A 466 10.47 -9.56 -16.56
N TRP A 467 10.86 -10.27 -15.49
CA TRP A 467 11.76 -11.44 -15.59
C TRP A 467 11.12 -12.58 -16.36
N ASP A 468 9.85 -12.89 -16.08
CA ASP A 468 9.13 -13.98 -16.74
C ASP A 468 9.01 -13.74 -18.24
N PHE A 469 8.78 -12.49 -18.67
CA PHE A 469 8.77 -12.14 -20.09
C PHE A 469 10.16 -12.36 -20.74
N ILE A 470 11.23 -11.96 -20.07
CA ILE A 470 12.61 -12.15 -20.53
C ILE A 470 12.97 -13.65 -20.55
N GLU A 471 12.69 -14.38 -19.47
CA GLU A 471 13.00 -15.81 -19.31
C GLU A 471 12.21 -16.69 -20.27
N SER A 472 11.03 -16.26 -20.71
CA SER A 472 10.23 -17.02 -21.70
C SER A 472 10.92 -17.15 -23.06
N GLU A 473 11.87 -16.27 -23.38
CA GLU A 473 12.53 -16.16 -24.70
C GLU A 473 11.54 -16.04 -25.88
N LYS A 474 10.25 -15.85 -25.61
CA LYS A 474 9.21 -15.66 -26.63
C LYS A 474 8.95 -14.19 -26.91
N VAL A 475 9.18 -13.32 -25.91
CA VAL A 475 9.02 -11.88 -26.05
C VAL A 475 10.34 -11.26 -26.55
N SER A 476 10.28 -10.53 -27.65
CA SER A 476 11.45 -9.84 -28.21
C SER A 476 12.07 -8.93 -27.15
N THR A 477 13.33 -9.19 -26.80
CA THR A 477 14.02 -8.50 -25.70
C THR A 477 15.32 -7.90 -26.18
N VAL A 478 15.50 -6.61 -25.90
CA VAL A 478 16.79 -5.93 -26.13
C VAL A 478 17.38 -5.52 -24.79
N THR A 479 18.56 -6.04 -24.49
CA THR A 479 19.34 -5.69 -23.29
C THR A 479 20.40 -4.68 -23.65
N LEU A 480 20.41 -3.55 -22.93
CA LEU A 480 21.41 -2.50 -23.06
C LEU A 480 22.48 -2.69 -21.98
N ASP A 481 23.64 -3.07 -22.38
CA ASP A 481 24.81 -3.35 -21.54
C ASP A 481 25.96 -2.34 -21.72
N GLU A 482 25.90 -1.49 -22.76
CA GLU A 482 26.89 -0.46 -23.02
C GLU A 482 26.62 0.79 -22.17
N ILE A 483 27.64 1.22 -21.42
CA ILE A 483 27.64 2.48 -20.66
C ILE A 483 28.18 3.58 -21.57
N PHE A 484 27.44 4.66 -21.75
CA PHE A 484 27.89 5.75 -22.59
C PHE A 484 29.02 6.57 -21.95
N ARG A 485 29.90 7.13 -22.80
CA ARG A 485 31.15 7.81 -22.44
C ARG A 485 31.01 8.86 -21.31
N GLN A 486 29.90 9.59 -21.27
CA GLN A 486 29.62 10.54 -20.18
C GLN A 486 29.29 9.86 -18.86
N SER A 487 28.80 8.63 -18.88
CA SER A 487 28.45 7.85 -17.70
C SER A 487 29.57 6.88 -17.29
N SER A 488 30.57 6.62 -18.17
CA SER A 488 31.68 5.70 -17.88
C SER A 488 32.72 6.27 -16.91
N GLU A 489 32.68 7.58 -16.61
CA GLU A 489 33.54 8.23 -15.64
C GLU A 489 32.94 8.29 -14.24
N SER A 490 31.62 8.03 -14.12
CA SER A 490 30.92 8.06 -12.83
C SER A 490 31.18 6.79 -12.01
N SER A 491 31.79 7.00 -10.82
CA SER A 491 32.01 5.90 -9.87
C SER A 491 30.70 5.30 -9.34
N ILE A 492 29.60 6.05 -9.36
CA ILE A 492 28.25 5.54 -9.02
C ILE A 492 27.86 4.45 -10.00
N ILE A 493 27.95 4.71 -11.29
CA ILE A 493 27.54 3.78 -12.36
C ILE A 493 28.47 2.57 -12.40
N ILE A 494 29.80 2.81 -12.29
CA ILE A 494 30.79 1.72 -12.22
C ILE A 494 30.46 0.79 -11.08
N ASN A 495 30.23 1.34 -9.86
CA ASN A 495 29.93 0.53 -8.69
C ASN A 495 28.57 -0.14 -8.76
N ALA A 496 27.55 0.49 -9.32
CA ALA A 496 26.26 -0.16 -9.57
C ALA A 496 26.41 -1.40 -10.47
N HIS A 497 27.16 -1.31 -11.57
CA HIS A 497 27.44 -2.46 -12.45
C HIS A 497 28.28 -3.53 -11.74
N ARG A 498 29.28 -3.14 -10.93
CA ARG A 498 30.09 -4.11 -10.14
C ARG A 498 29.22 -4.87 -9.13
N VAL A 499 28.34 -4.15 -8.42
CA VAL A 499 27.37 -4.76 -7.50
C VAL A 499 26.51 -5.77 -8.26
N ASN A 500 25.96 -5.40 -9.41
CA ASN A 500 25.12 -6.26 -10.23
C ASN A 500 25.86 -7.53 -10.69
N GLN A 501 27.14 -7.40 -11.04
CA GLN A 501 28.01 -8.52 -11.43
C GLN A 501 28.51 -9.34 -10.21
N GLY A 502 28.13 -9.01 -8.98
CA GLY A 502 28.62 -9.68 -7.78
C GLY A 502 30.07 -9.35 -7.42
N LYS A 503 30.63 -8.27 -7.97
CA LYS A 503 31.99 -7.83 -7.73
C LYS A 503 32.06 -6.83 -6.57
N PRO A 504 33.14 -6.81 -5.77
CA PRO A 504 33.35 -5.83 -4.71
C PRO A 504 33.34 -4.40 -5.26
N LEU A 505 32.97 -3.44 -4.41
CA LEU A 505 33.03 -2.01 -4.75
C LEU A 505 34.46 -1.58 -5.09
N GLU A 506 34.56 -0.62 -5.99
CA GLU A 506 35.80 0.08 -6.34
C GLU A 506 35.79 1.48 -5.71
N LEU A 507 36.65 1.68 -4.74
CA LEU A 507 36.78 2.95 -4.04
C LEU A 507 37.97 3.72 -4.61
N VAL A 508 37.66 4.66 -5.51
CA VAL A 508 38.69 5.49 -6.13
C VAL A 508 39.03 6.67 -5.23
N LYS A 509 40.33 6.87 -4.92
CA LYS A 509 40.77 8.05 -4.16
C LYS A 509 40.57 9.29 -5.01
N GLY A 510 39.83 10.28 -4.43
CA GLY A 510 39.55 11.54 -5.13
C GLY A 510 38.34 11.50 -6.05
N ALA A 511 37.57 10.41 -6.03
CA ALA A 511 36.23 10.43 -6.63
C ALA A 511 35.37 11.49 -5.93
N ASP A 512 34.60 12.23 -6.70
CA ASP A 512 33.74 13.33 -6.24
C ASP A 512 32.25 12.95 -6.19
N ASP A 513 31.92 11.70 -6.64
CA ASP A 513 30.56 11.19 -6.76
C ASP A 513 30.26 9.95 -5.89
N PHE A 514 31.28 9.27 -5.32
CA PHE A 514 31.09 8.02 -4.57
C PHE A 514 31.95 7.96 -3.31
N PHE A 515 31.32 7.92 -2.16
CA PHE A 515 32.00 7.98 -0.85
C PHE A 515 31.61 6.78 0.02
N PHE A 516 32.60 6.26 0.76
CA PHE A 516 32.37 5.24 1.78
C PHE A 516 32.92 5.73 3.13
N MET A 517 32.07 5.71 4.15
CA MET A 517 32.42 6.10 5.52
C MET A 517 32.16 4.94 6.49
N ALA A 518 33.24 4.35 6.98
CA ALA A 518 33.18 3.19 7.86
C ALA A 518 32.54 3.50 9.21
N ARG A 519 31.51 2.73 9.60
CA ARG A 519 30.91 2.68 10.94
C ARG A 519 30.50 1.27 11.25
N ASN A 520 30.61 0.89 12.52
CA ASN A 520 30.37 -0.49 12.93
C ASN A 520 29.04 -0.68 13.65
N THR A 521 28.48 0.37 14.22
CA THR A 521 27.21 0.35 14.95
C THR A 521 26.15 1.20 14.27
N HIS A 522 24.86 0.87 14.51
CA HIS A 522 23.74 1.64 14.00
C HIS A 522 23.70 3.05 14.57
N SER A 523 24.10 3.22 15.85
CA SER A 523 24.14 4.52 16.51
C SER A 523 25.17 5.44 15.87
N GLU A 524 26.44 4.98 15.75
CA GLU A 524 27.52 5.77 15.11
C GLU A 524 27.18 6.14 13.65
N ALA A 525 26.52 5.24 12.95
CA ALA A 525 26.08 5.52 11.58
C ALA A 525 24.98 6.60 11.55
N ALA A 526 24.01 6.52 12.45
CA ALA A 526 22.94 7.50 12.55
C ALA A 526 23.48 8.89 12.90
N ASP A 527 24.41 8.99 13.88
CA ASP A 527 25.06 10.24 14.28
C ASP A 527 25.81 10.87 13.11
N LEU A 528 26.59 10.08 12.36
CA LEU A 528 27.31 10.54 11.18
C LEU A 528 26.35 10.98 10.08
N ILE A 529 25.26 10.25 9.83
CA ILE A 529 24.27 10.61 8.82
C ILE A 529 23.61 11.96 9.14
N VAL A 530 23.27 12.20 10.41
CA VAL A 530 22.74 13.49 10.86
C VAL A 530 23.75 14.60 10.62
N GLU A 531 25.04 14.41 10.96
CA GLU A 531 26.13 15.38 10.67
C GLU A 531 26.27 15.64 9.17
N LEU A 532 26.25 14.58 8.35
CA LEU A 532 26.36 14.68 6.89
C LEU A 532 25.25 15.52 6.28
N ILE A 533 23.99 15.25 6.63
CA ILE A 533 22.84 15.96 6.05
C ILE A 533 22.65 17.37 6.59
N SER A 534 23.01 17.62 7.85
CA SER A 534 22.82 18.94 8.47
C SER A 534 23.91 19.95 8.13
N SER A 535 25.14 19.49 7.84
CA SER A 535 26.28 20.42 7.69
C SER A 535 27.24 20.04 6.55
N ARG A 536 27.83 18.83 6.57
CA ARG A 536 28.98 18.51 5.71
C ARG A 536 28.65 18.48 4.22
N LEU A 537 27.60 17.77 3.83
CA LEU A 537 27.20 17.66 2.41
C LEU A 537 26.60 18.95 1.86
N PRO A 538 25.75 19.70 2.61
CA PRO A 538 25.31 21.01 2.18
C PRO A 538 26.46 21.98 1.90
N GLN A 539 27.50 22.01 2.76
CA GLN A 539 28.68 22.85 2.55
C GLN A 539 29.54 22.38 1.38
N TYR A 540 29.71 21.07 1.19
CA TYR A 540 30.55 20.52 0.14
C TYR A 540 29.95 20.67 -1.25
N PHE A 541 28.64 20.39 -1.41
CA PHE A 541 27.94 20.41 -2.69
C PHE A 541 27.20 21.73 -2.96
N GLY A 542 27.08 22.65 -2.00
CA GLY A 542 26.31 23.89 -2.16
C GLY A 542 24.80 23.69 -2.25
N VAL A 543 24.26 22.63 -1.64
CA VAL A 543 22.84 22.25 -1.67
C VAL A 543 22.17 22.47 -0.32
N LYS A 544 20.85 22.46 -0.30
CA LYS A 544 20.10 22.50 0.96
C LYS A 544 20.02 21.09 1.58
N PRO A 545 19.94 20.97 2.92
CA PRO A 545 19.73 19.69 3.59
C PRO A 545 18.52 18.90 3.06
N GLN A 546 17.48 19.62 2.64
CA GLN A 546 16.24 19.04 2.11
C GLN A 546 16.43 18.36 0.72
N ASP A 547 17.44 18.75 -0.04
CA ASP A 547 17.77 18.20 -1.37
C ASP A 547 18.50 16.85 -1.25
N ILE A 548 18.97 16.49 -0.05
CA ILE A 548 19.65 15.23 0.25
C ILE A 548 18.62 14.20 0.69
N GLN A 549 18.75 12.96 0.18
CA GLN A 549 17.85 11.87 0.50
C GLN A 549 18.57 10.72 1.20
N ILE A 550 18.01 10.27 2.31
CA ILE A 550 18.50 9.06 2.99
C ILE A 550 17.65 7.87 2.51
N LEU A 551 18.31 6.79 2.06
CA LEU A 551 17.67 5.55 1.63
C LEU A 551 18.09 4.41 2.57
N SER A 552 17.22 4.02 3.50
CA SER A 552 17.51 2.93 4.43
C SER A 552 16.82 1.62 3.99
N PRO A 553 17.50 0.47 4.11
CA PRO A 553 16.87 -0.83 3.82
C PRO A 553 15.79 -1.20 4.85
N VAL A 554 15.81 -0.62 6.05
CA VAL A 554 14.91 -0.98 7.16
C VAL A 554 14.18 0.21 7.75
N LYS A 555 12.99 -0.04 8.33
CA LYS A 555 12.21 0.99 9.03
C LYS A 555 12.61 1.14 10.49
N LYS A 556 12.79 0.00 11.20
CA LYS A 556 13.05 -0.06 12.65
C LYS A 556 14.50 -0.39 12.89
N SER A 557 15.29 0.49 13.38
CA SER A 557 16.60 0.42 14.00
C SER A 557 17.07 1.87 14.22
N GLU A 558 18.19 2.09 14.91
CA GLU A 558 18.77 3.44 15.09
C GLU A 558 19.16 4.09 13.75
N SER A 559 19.63 3.31 12.77
CA SER A 559 19.85 3.78 11.39
C SER A 559 18.69 3.45 10.44
N GLY A 560 17.51 3.13 10.97
CA GLY A 560 16.29 2.91 10.21
C GLY A 560 15.53 4.19 9.93
N VAL A 561 14.57 4.12 9.03
CA VAL A 561 13.80 5.28 8.55
C VAL A 561 13.16 6.07 9.68
N ASN A 562 12.55 5.40 10.67
CA ASN A 562 11.81 6.07 11.72
C ASN A 562 12.71 6.95 12.59
N GLU A 563 13.82 6.38 13.07
CA GLU A 563 14.75 7.11 13.95
C GLU A 563 15.55 8.16 13.19
N LEU A 564 15.96 7.87 11.95
CA LEU A 564 16.65 8.86 11.11
C LEU A 564 15.74 10.06 10.79
N ASN A 565 14.46 9.83 10.49
CA ASN A 565 13.53 10.95 10.28
C ASN A 565 13.41 11.85 11.52
N ARG A 566 13.30 11.25 12.72
CA ARG A 566 13.22 11.99 13.98
C ARG A 566 14.47 12.81 14.23
N ARG A 567 15.67 12.18 14.16
CA ARG A 567 16.95 12.85 14.42
C ARG A 567 17.27 13.95 13.39
N VAL A 568 17.00 13.65 12.11
CA VAL A 568 17.25 14.63 11.03
C VAL A 568 16.27 15.79 11.12
N GLN A 569 15.00 15.57 11.45
CA GLN A 569 14.05 16.66 11.71
C GLN A 569 14.56 17.59 12.80
N GLU A 570 15.01 17.04 13.93
CA GLU A 570 15.55 17.84 15.05
C GLU A 570 16.79 18.65 14.65
N ALA A 571 17.65 18.11 13.77
CA ALA A 571 18.86 18.77 13.33
C ALA A 571 18.62 19.81 12.20
N VAL A 572 17.75 19.49 11.24
CA VAL A 572 17.53 20.30 10.02
C VAL A 572 16.37 21.28 10.19
N ASN A 573 15.33 20.87 10.90
CA ASN A 573 14.14 21.68 11.17
C ASN A 573 13.79 21.68 12.67
N PRO A 574 14.65 22.25 13.55
CA PRO A 574 14.40 22.31 15.00
C PRO A 574 13.16 23.15 15.33
N PRO A 575 12.54 22.95 16.51
CA PRO A 575 11.43 23.78 16.97
C PRO A 575 11.89 25.23 17.10
N ALA A 576 11.03 26.17 16.69
CA ALA A 576 11.27 27.61 16.80
C ALA A 576 9.92 28.32 17.06
N LYS A 577 9.97 29.51 17.70
CA LYS A 577 8.75 30.27 18.04
C LYS A 577 7.91 30.67 16.83
N GLU A 578 8.56 30.85 15.68
CA GLU A 578 7.92 31.23 14.42
C GLU A 578 7.33 30.05 13.65
N LYS A 579 7.61 28.80 14.07
CA LYS A 579 7.15 27.60 13.42
C LYS A 579 5.97 27.01 14.18
N SER A 580 4.85 26.88 13.50
CA SER A 580 3.70 26.15 14.01
C SER A 580 3.94 24.66 13.87
N GLU A 581 3.53 23.89 14.87
CA GLU A 581 3.62 22.42 14.88
C GLU A 581 2.36 21.80 15.45
N PHE A 582 2.11 20.53 15.10
CA PHE A 582 1.08 19.72 15.71
C PHE A 582 1.58 18.30 15.95
N ARG A 583 0.98 17.63 16.91
CA ARG A 583 1.30 16.26 17.25
C ARG A 583 0.21 15.31 16.76
N HIS A 584 0.62 14.24 16.08
CA HIS A 584 -0.27 13.16 15.70
C HIS A 584 0.36 11.81 16.08
N SER A 585 -0.26 11.10 17.02
CA SER A 585 0.32 9.90 17.64
C SER A 585 1.72 10.19 18.25
N GLU A 586 2.74 9.47 17.84
CA GLU A 586 4.12 9.65 18.31
C GLU A 586 4.92 10.67 17.46
N ARG A 587 4.34 11.17 16.36
CA ARG A 587 5.01 12.06 15.40
C ARG A 587 4.67 13.53 15.67
N VAL A 588 5.64 14.40 15.49
CA VAL A 588 5.46 15.85 15.52
C VAL A 588 5.69 16.37 14.12
N PHE A 589 4.71 17.02 13.54
CA PHE A 589 4.80 17.68 12.24
C PHE A 589 4.90 19.17 12.41
N ARG A 590 5.83 19.78 11.68
CA ARG A 590 6.22 21.18 11.84
C ARG A 590 6.32 21.87 10.49
N THR A 591 6.01 23.14 10.44
CA THR A 591 6.25 23.97 9.24
C THR A 591 7.71 23.85 8.79
N GLY A 592 7.90 23.53 7.51
CA GLY A 592 9.22 23.27 6.89
C GLY A 592 9.63 21.79 6.86
N ASP A 593 8.83 20.87 7.43
CA ASP A 593 9.14 19.44 7.36
C ASP A 593 9.00 18.89 5.94
N LYS A 594 9.98 18.06 5.55
CA LYS A 594 9.92 17.23 4.36
C LYS A 594 9.06 16.01 4.64
N VAL A 595 7.99 15.84 3.87
CA VAL A 595 6.98 14.79 4.06
C VAL A 595 6.67 14.06 2.76
N MET A 596 6.09 12.87 2.89
CA MET A 596 5.66 12.04 1.77
C MET A 596 4.23 11.56 2.02
N GLN A 597 3.41 11.62 1.00
CA GLN A 597 2.12 10.93 0.95
C GLN A 597 2.37 9.41 0.93
N ILE A 598 1.70 8.65 1.80
CA ILE A 598 1.93 7.20 1.93
C ILE A 598 0.76 6.33 1.49
N ARG A 599 -0.33 6.96 1.02
CA ARG A 599 -1.50 6.30 0.43
C ARG A 599 -1.99 7.11 -0.76
N ASN A 600 -2.54 6.43 -1.77
CA ASN A 600 -3.22 7.13 -2.86
C ASN A 600 -4.51 7.78 -2.35
N ASN A 601 -4.75 9.04 -2.71
CA ASN A 601 -6.00 9.74 -2.48
C ASN A 601 -6.40 10.47 -3.76
N TYR A 602 -7.28 9.85 -4.54
CA TYR A 602 -7.71 10.34 -5.86
C TYR A 602 -8.66 11.53 -5.75
N GLU A 603 -9.38 11.67 -4.64
CA GLU A 603 -10.32 12.76 -4.38
C GLU A 603 -9.67 13.98 -3.70
N LYS A 604 -8.43 13.87 -3.27
CA LYS A 604 -7.72 14.96 -2.60
C LYS A 604 -7.52 16.14 -3.54
N GLU A 605 -8.15 17.25 -3.22
CA GLU A 605 -8.05 18.48 -4.00
C GLU A 605 -6.67 19.13 -3.83
N TYR A 606 -6.18 19.70 -4.91
CA TYR A 606 -4.98 20.52 -4.91
C TYR A 606 -5.16 21.78 -5.75
N THR A 607 -4.48 22.83 -5.35
CA THR A 607 -4.27 24.06 -6.14
C THR A 607 -2.92 23.97 -6.81
N GLY A 608 -2.85 24.34 -8.09
CA GLY A 608 -1.60 24.32 -8.84
C GLY A 608 -0.88 25.67 -8.83
N TYR A 609 0.44 25.65 -8.88
CA TYR A 609 1.33 26.81 -9.03
C TYR A 609 2.29 26.61 -10.21
N GLY A 610 2.82 27.70 -10.76
CA GLY A 610 3.85 27.61 -11.82
C GLY A 610 3.37 26.97 -13.13
N GLY A 611 2.09 27.20 -13.50
CA GLY A 611 1.52 26.67 -14.76
C GLY A 611 0.80 25.31 -14.60
N ILE A 612 0.72 24.78 -13.39
CA ILE A 612 -0.06 23.59 -13.09
C ILE A 612 -1.51 23.99 -12.78
N GLU A 613 -2.47 23.32 -13.44
CA GLU A 613 -3.89 23.51 -13.19
C GLU A 613 -4.30 22.89 -11.84
N SER A 614 -5.29 23.47 -11.18
CA SER A 614 -5.90 22.89 -9.98
C SER A 614 -6.69 21.64 -10.37
N GLY A 615 -6.74 20.67 -9.47
CA GLY A 615 -7.37 19.38 -9.75
C GLY A 615 -7.49 18.49 -8.52
N LYS A 616 -7.65 17.18 -8.77
CA LYS A 616 -7.73 16.15 -7.73
C LYS A 616 -6.67 15.09 -7.93
N GLY A 617 -6.21 14.50 -6.83
CA GLY A 617 -5.30 13.37 -6.77
C GLY A 617 -3.94 13.69 -6.17
N VAL A 618 -3.64 13.03 -5.05
CA VAL A 618 -2.32 12.97 -4.42
C VAL A 618 -1.97 11.50 -4.20
N PHE A 619 -0.74 11.11 -4.55
CA PHE A 619 -0.40 9.71 -4.69
C PHE A 619 0.68 9.26 -3.72
N ASN A 620 0.69 7.97 -3.42
CA ASN A 620 1.75 7.34 -2.63
C ASN A 620 3.12 7.60 -3.29
N GLY A 621 4.05 8.12 -2.48
CA GLY A 621 5.37 8.52 -2.93
C GLY A 621 5.52 10.01 -3.27
N ASP A 622 4.43 10.78 -3.39
CA ASP A 622 4.53 12.23 -3.60
C ASP A 622 5.24 12.88 -2.41
N ILE A 623 6.38 13.54 -2.67
CA ILE A 623 7.13 14.29 -1.66
C ILE A 623 6.77 15.78 -1.75
N GLY A 624 6.70 16.41 -0.58
CA GLY A 624 6.45 17.84 -0.43
C GLY A 624 6.94 18.36 0.91
N TYR A 625 6.60 19.62 1.18
CA TYR A 625 6.97 20.30 2.39
C TYR A 625 5.72 20.86 3.07
N ILE A 626 5.66 20.75 4.39
CA ILE A 626 4.61 21.41 5.17
C ILE A 626 4.90 22.91 5.12
N ASP A 627 4.11 23.66 4.39
CA ASP A 627 4.30 25.10 4.22
C ASP A 627 3.54 25.96 5.26
N ALA A 628 2.45 25.42 5.81
CA ALA A 628 1.68 26.07 6.86
C ALA A 628 0.97 25.06 7.77
N VAL A 629 0.86 25.38 9.06
CA VAL A 629 0.08 24.66 10.06
C VAL A 629 -0.86 25.65 10.76
N ASP A 630 -2.17 25.44 10.62
CA ASP A 630 -3.20 26.19 11.32
C ASP A 630 -3.75 25.35 12.49
N THR A 631 -3.25 25.64 13.69
CA THR A 631 -3.64 24.93 14.90
C THR A 631 -5.07 25.22 15.36
N ARG A 632 -5.64 26.40 14.96
CA ARG A 632 -7.03 26.76 15.31
C ARG A 632 -8.02 26.03 14.43
N ALA A 633 -7.76 25.98 13.11
CA ALA A 633 -8.58 25.24 12.17
C ALA A 633 -8.28 23.73 12.19
N LYS A 634 -7.29 23.26 12.93
CA LYS A 634 -6.76 21.87 12.94
C LYS A 634 -6.40 21.39 11.53
N GLN A 635 -5.74 22.23 10.74
CA GLN A 635 -5.39 21.96 9.34
C GLN A 635 -3.90 22.24 9.09
N PHE A 636 -3.36 21.58 8.06
CA PHE A 636 -2.03 21.86 7.55
C PHE A 636 -2.00 21.80 6.02
N TYR A 637 -0.99 22.39 5.44
CA TYR A 637 -0.86 22.50 3.99
C TYR A 637 0.47 21.90 3.55
N ILE A 638 0.45 21.13 2.47
CA ILE A 638 1.64 20.53 1.86
C ILE A 638 1.81 21.11 0.46
N SER A 639 2.97 21.70 0.20
CA SER A 639 3.42 22.05 -1.15
C SER A 639 4.31 20.92 -1.68
N PHE A 640 3.85 20.24 -2.72
CA PHE A 640 4.56 19.15 -3.37
C PHE A 640 5.62 19.64 -4.33
N GLU A 641 6.68 18.85 -4.54
CA GLU A 641 7.80 19.16 -5.44
C GLU A 641 7.37 19.43 -6.91
N ASP A 642 6.19 18.99 -7.30
CA ASP A 642 5.64 19.20 -8.63
C ASP A 642 4.77 20.46 -8.78
N GLY A 643 4.71 21.29 -7.75
CA GLY A 643 3.94 22.54 -7.78
C GLY A 643 2.47 22.40 -7.39
N ARG A 644 2.02 21.22 -6.97
CA ARG A 644 0.69 21.04 -6.37
C ARG A 644 0.72 21.46 -4.90
N ARG A 645 -0.35 22.06 -4.41
CA ARG A 645 -0.55 22.36 -2.99
C ARG A 645 -1.87 21.83 -2.50
N SER A 646 -1.87 21.03 -1.43
CA SER A 646 -3.08 20.43 -0.86
C SER A 646 -3.24 20.79 0.61
N ARG A 647 -4.51 20.94 1.02
CA ARG A 647 -4.92 21.14 2.40
C ARG A 647 -5.25 19.79 3.03
N TYR A 648 -4.79 19.59 4.27
CA TYR A 648 -5.07 18.40 5.08
C TYR A 648 -5.66 18.78 6.43
N GLU A 649 -6.53 17.95 6.96
CA GLU A 649 -6.93 18.00 8.36
C GLU A 649 -5.94 17.22 9.23
N PHE A 650 -5.85 17.52 10.52
CA PHE A 650 -4.96 16.78 11.43
C PHE A 650 -5.32 15.29 11.52
N SER A 651 -6.58 14.92 11.37
CA SER A 651 -7.08 13.55 11.25
C SER A 651 -6.52 12.78 10.05
N GLU A 652 -6.15 13.48 8.98
CA GLU A 652 -5.57 12.89 7.77
C GLU A 652 -4.05 12.67 7.85
N ALA A 653 -3.41 13.04 8.98
CA ALA A 653 -1.96 12.90 9.15
C ALA A 653 -1.46 11.43 9.14
N ASP A 654 -2.35 10.45 9.24
CA ASP A 654 -2.04 9.04 9.03
C ASP A 654 -1.70 8.72 7.57
N ASN A 655 -2.03 9.60 6.63
CA ASN A 655 -1.68 9.45 5.23
C ASN A 655 -0.30 10.06 4.89
N ILE A 656 0.40 10.62 5.87
CA ILE A 656 1.65 11.36 5.68
C ILE A 656 2.74 10.80 6.60
N ASP A 657 3.95 10.66 6.08
CA ASP A 657 5.16 10.35 6.84
C ASP A 657 6.24 11.42 6.61
N HIS A 658 7.18 11.56 7.55
CA HIS A 658 8.40 12.32 7.29
C HIS A 658 9.21 11.66 6.18
N ALA A 659 9.90 12.44 5.36
CA ALA A 659 10.58 11.98 4.15
C ALA A 659 12.05 12.39 4.04
N TYR A 660 12.71 12.79 5.14
CA TYR A 660 14.16 12.95 5.17
C TYR A 660 14.88 11.63 4.92
N ALA A 661 14.33 10.54 5.47
CA ALA A 661 14.71 9.16 5.19
C ALA A 661 13.49 8.38 4.70
N VAL A 662 13.67 7.58 3.65
CA VAL A 662 12.65 6.65 3.13
C VAL A 662 13.26 5.26 2.94
N THR A 663 12.41 4.23 2.80
CA THR A 663 12.92 2.90 2.45
C THR A 663 13.36 2.85 0.99
N VAL A 664 14.34 1.99 0.66
CA VAL A 664 14.77 1.76 -0.73
C VAL A 664 13.59 1.38 -1.63
N HIS A 665 12.62 0.59 -1.14
CA HIS A 665 11.40 0.26 -1.89
C HIS A 665 10.55 1.51 -2.22
N LYS A 666 10.41 2.44 -1.28
CA LYS A 666 9.67 3.69 -1.51
C LYS A 666 10.38 4.68 -2.42
N SER A 667 11.67 4.48 -2.69
CA SER A 667 12.45 5.31 -3.62
C SER A 667 12.39 4.83 -5.08
N GLN A 668 11.78 3.67 -5.35
CA GLN A 668 11.60 3.18 -6.72
C GLN A 668 10.85 4.20 -7.59
N GLY A 669 11.25 4.36 -8.84
CA GLY A 669 10.71 5.39 -9.75
C GLY A 669 11.13 6.82 -9.42
N SER A 670 11.95 7.04 -8.36
CA SER A 670 12.48 8.35 -7.97
C SER A 670 13.99 8.43 -8.22
N GLU A 671 14.50 9.63 -8.43
CA GLU A 671 15.92 9.92 -8.44
C GLU A 671 16.20 11.16 -7.58
N PHE A 672 17.38 11.20 -6.97
CA PHE A 672 17.81 12.28 -6.07
C PHE A 672 19.22 12.71 -6.41
N ASP A 673 19.55 13.96 -6.22
CA ASP A 673 20.88 14.45 -6.54
C ASP A 673 21.92 13.81 -5.63
N ILE A 674 21.69 13.80 -4.32
CA ILE A 674 22.60 13.21 -3.33
C ILE A 674 21.86 12.18 -2.49
N VAL A 675 22.43 10.98 -2.38
CA VAL A 675 21.86 9.87 -1.64
C VAL A 675 22.81 9.40 -0.54
N ILE A 676 22.29 9.25 0.68
CA ILE A 676 23.00 8.62 1.80
C ILE A 676 22.38 7.25 2.07
N ILE A 677 23.21 6.20 2.15
CA ILE A 677 22.74 4.82 2.34
C ILE A 677 23.40 4.22 3.58
N PRO A 678 22.68 3.97 4.69
CA PRO A 678 23.19 3.18 5.79
C PRO A 678 23.30 1.69 5.39
N VAL A 679 24.47 1.09 5.51
CA VAL A 679 24.72 -0.31 5.16
C VAL A 679 25.36 -1.03 6.35
N LEU A 680 24.50 -1.56 7.21
CA LEU A 680 24.85 -2.29 8.42
C LEU A 680 24.19 -3.68 8.46
N SER A 681 24.37 -4.40 9.55
CA SER A 681 23.75 -5.71 9.73
C SER A 681 22.24 -5.54 9.96
N VAL A 682 21.43 -6.07 9.07
CA VAL A 682 19.96 -6.08 9.10
C VAL A 682 19.48 -7.51 8.79
N PRO A 683 18.19 -7.85 8.95
CA PRO A 683 17.67 -9.17 8.58
C PRO A 683 18.08 -9.58 7.16
N SER A 684 18.37 -10.84 6.94
CA SER A 684 18.94 -11.36 5.67
C SER A 684 18.10 -11.03 4.44
N VAL A 685 16.79 -11.02 4.57
CA VAL A 685 15.85 -10.63 3.50
C VAL A 685 16.07 -9.17 3.03
N MET A 686 16.52 -8.29 3.93
CA MET A 686 16.84 -6.90 3.62
C MET A 686 18.30 -6.68 3.22
N GLN A 687 19.12 -7.74 3.20
CA GLN A 687 20.52 -7.70 2.78
C GLN A 687 20.69 -8.34 1.39
N SER A 688 20.01 -7.83 0.38
CA SER A 688 20.12 -8.35 -0.99
C SER A 688 20.87 -7.41 -1.92
N ARG A 689 21.43 -8.00 -2.99
CA ARG A 689 22.12 -7.29 -4.07
C ARG A 689 21.21 -6.24 -4.71
N ASN A 690 19.96 -6.59 -4.99
CA ASN A 690 19.00 -5.71 -5.65
C ASN A 690 18.65 -4.47 -4.81
N ILE A 691 18.60 -4.61 -3.46
CA ILE A 691 18.39 -3.47 -2.57
C ILE A 691 19.56 -2.49 -2.68
N LEU A 692 20.79 -2.99 -2.61
CA LEU A 692 21.98 -2.13 -2.74
C LEU A 692 22.05 -1.50 -4.14
N TYR A 693 21.88 -2.29 -5.19
CA TYR A 693 21.87 -1.81 -6.57
C TYR A 693 20.79 -0.74 -6.80
N THR A 694 19.56 -1.00 -6.38
CA THR A 694 18.47 -0.03 -6.50
C THR A 694 18.77 1.27 -5.75
N ALA A 695 19.33 1.19 -4.54
CA ALA A 695 19.67 2.37 -3.76
C ALA A 695 20.78 3.20 -4.44
N LEU A 696 21.83 2.57 -4.97
CA LEU A 696 22.91 3.24 -5.69
C LEU A 696 22.39 3.95 -6.94
N THR A 697 21.52 3.28 -7.69
CA THR A 697 20.98 3.81 -8.96
C THR A 697 19.95 4.92 -8.77
N ARG A 698 19.60 5.30 -7.53
CA ARG A 698 18.74 6.47 -7.26
C ARG A 698 19.52 7.80 -7.23
N ALA A 699 20.84 7.77 -7.16
CA ALA A 699 21.65 8.97 -7.09
C ALA A 699 22.04 9.48 -8.48
N LYS A 700 22.01 10.82 -8.64
CA LYS A 700 22.46 11.52 -9.85
C LYS A 700 23.89 12.09 -9.71
N GLN A 701 24.18 12.77 -8.60
CA GLN A 701 25.44 13.49 -8.38
C GLN A 701 26.37 12.76 -7.42
N ALA A 702 25.81 12.28 -6.28
CA ALA A 702 26.67 11.66 -5.28
C ALA A 702 25.96 10.58 -4.46
N VAL A 703 26.75 9.56 -4.08
CA VAL A 703 26.38 8.50 -3.13
C VAL A 703 27.33 8.52 -1.95
N VAL A 704 26.77 8.45 -0.73
CA VAL A 704 27.53 8.28 0.49
C VAL A 704 27.06 6.99 1.18
N LEU A 705 27.91 5.95 1.17
CA LEU A 705 27.67 4.73 1.94
C LEU A 705 28.20 4.91 3.37
N VAL A 706 27.33 4.67 4.35
CA VAL A 706 27.72 4.75 5.77
C VAL A 706 27.50 3.40 6.43
N GLY A 707 28.56 2.72 6.86
CA GLY A 707 28.43 1.42 7.49
C GLY A 707 29.64 0.52 7.38
N SER A 708 29.43 -0.80 7.23
CA SER A 708 30.52 -1.77 7.21
C SER A 708 30.71 -2.43 5.85
N MET A 709 31.96 -2.56 5.44
CA MET A 709 32.33 -3.26 4.19
C MET A 709 31.89 -4.74 4.21
N LYS A 710 31.84 -5.35 5.41
CA LYS A 710 31.34 -6.72 5.58
C LYS A 710 29.85 -6.83 5.20
N SER A 711 29.03 -5.86 5.61
CA SER A 711 27.60 -5.82 5.25
C SER A 711 27.41 -5.55 3.76
N ILE A 712 28.20 -4.65 3.17
CA ILE A 712 28.17 -4.38 1.72
C ILE A 712 28.49 -5.66 0.94
N ASN A 713 29.59 -6.36 1.27
CA ASN A 713 29.97 -7.58 0.58
C ASN A 713 28.91 -8.69 0.74
N ARG A 714 28.24 -8.76 1.91
CA ARG A 714 27.13 -9.70 2.13
C ARG A 714 25.95 -9.37 1.22
N MET A 715 25.59 -8.09 1.08
CA MET A 715 24.54 -7.68 0.14
C MET A 715 24.90 -8.02 -1.31
N ILE A 716 26.13 -7.77 -1.73
CA ILE A 716 26.61 -8.09 -3.08
C ILE A 716 26.51 -9.60 -3.39
N SER A 717 26.80 -10.45 -2.41
CA SER A 717 26.74 -11.92 -2.60
C SER A 717 25.34 -12.51 -2.50
N ASN A 718 24.35 -11.78 -1.95
CA ASN A 718 23.00 -12.29 -1.72
C ASN A 718 22.04 -11.94 -2.87
N THR A 719 21.60 -12.98 -3.61
CA THR A 719 20.68 -12.88 -4.75
C THR A 719 19.26 -13.38 -4.44
N SER A 720 18.94 -13.70 -3.19
CA SER A 720 17.71 -14.40 -2.78
C SER A 720 16.38 -13.69 -3.10
N LEU A 721 16.40 -12.38 -3.34
CA LEU A 721 15.17 -11.62 -3.71
C LEU A 721 14.68 -11.89 -5.14
N ILE A 722 15.49 -12.51 -5.99
CA ILE A 722 15.11 -12.81 -7.39
C ILE A 722 14.38 -14.15 -7.47
N GLU A 723 14.54 -15.01 -6.46
CA GLU A 723 13.95 -16.35 -6.39
C GLU A 723 12.49 -16.29 -5.96
N ARG A 724 11.62 -15.72 -6.81
CA ARG A 724 10.16 -15.79 -6.60
C ARG A 724 9.57 -16.95 -7.37
N ASN A 725 8.63 -17.63 -6.73
CA ASN A 725 7.83 -18.67 -7.38
C ASN A 725 6.82 -18.03 -8.33
N SER A 726 7.03 -18.18 -9.62
CA SER A 726 6.16 -17.76 -10.72
C SER A 726 6.22 -18.80 -11.83
N SER A 727 5.11 -19.09 -12.49
CA SER A 727 5.04 -19.98 -13.64
C SER A 727 4.71 -19.23 -14.93
N LEU A 728 4.70 -17.91 -14.93
CA LEU A 728 4.28 -17.11 -16.08
C LEU A 728 5.16 -17.40 -17.33
N ALA A 729 6.49 -17.44 -17.18
CA ALA A 729 7.41 -17.76 -18.26
C ALA A 729 7.09 -19.13 -18.89
N GLU A 730 6.96 -20.16 -18.05
CA GLU A 730 6.62 -21.53 -18.49
C GLU A 730 5.27 -21.60 -19.20
N ARG A 731 4.26 -20.84 -18.73
CA ARG A 731 2.93 -20.77 -19.35
C ARG A 731 2.97 -20.11 -20.73
N ILE A 732 3.74 -19.02 -20.88
CA ILE A 732 3.94 -18.35 -22.17
C ILE A 732 4.55 -19.31 -23.18
N VAL A 733 5.61 -20.02 -22.78
CA VAL A 733 6.26 -21.03 -23.65
C VAL A 733 5.26 -22.12 -24.07
N TYR A 734 4.57 -22.72 -23.12
CA TYR A 734 3.62 -23.79 -23.34
C TYR A 734 2.48 -23.40 -24.30
N ILE A 735 1.85 -22.23 -24.07
CA ILE A 735 0.77 -21.75 -24.94
C ILE A 735 1.30 -21.43 -26.34
N SER A 736 2.50 -20.86 -26.45
CA SER A 736 3.12 -20.56 -27.74
C SER A 736 3.40 -21.82 -28.56
N GLU A 737 3.81 -22.90 -27.92
CA GLU A 737 4.05 -24.20 -28.59
C GLU A 737 2.75 -24.83 -29.10
N ILE A 738 1.69 -24.85 -28.28
CA ILE A 738 0.38 -25.36 -28.70
C ILE A 738 -0.16 -24.63 -29.93
N LEU A 739 0.03 -23.31 -30.00
CA LEU A 739 -0.43 -22.52 -31.14
C LEU A 739 0.37 -22.79 -32.40
N LYS A 740 1.69 -23.01 -32.28
CA LYS A 740 2.54 -23.41 -33.42
C LYS A 740 2.08 -24.76 -34.01
N ASP A 741 1.90 -25.77 -33.16
CA ASP A 741 1.47 -27.10 -33.58
C ASP A 741 0.08 -27.05 -34.26
N LYS A 742 -0.84 -26.23 -33.79
CA LYS A 742 -2.15 -26.03 -34.43
C LYS A 742 -2.04 -25.40 -35.81
N ASN A 743 -1.19 -24.37 -35.95
CA ASN A 743 -1.01 -23.67 -37.22
C ASN A 743 -0.32 -24.56 -38.25
N GLU A 744 0.67 -25.37 -37.87
CA GLU A 744 1.33 -26.34 -38.73
C GLU A 744 0.36 -27.44 -39.18
N ASN A 745 -0.48 -27.94 -38.28
CA ASN A 745 -1.50 -28.95 -38.65
C ASN A 745 -2.61 -28.39 -39.57
N THR A 746 -2.94 -27.08 -39.42
CA THR A 746 -3.91 -26.41 -40.29
C THR A 746 -3.33 -26.07 -41.66
N ALA A 747 -2.01 -25.84 -41.75
CA ALA A 747 -1.33 -25.59 -43.01
C ALA A 747 -1.08 -26.88 -43.81
N LEU A 748 -1.16 -28.07 -43.16
CA LEU A 748 -1.01 -29.40 -43.77
C LEU A 748 -2.34 -30.04 -44.17
N SER A 749 -3.45 -29.47 -43.75
CA SER A 749 -4.82 -29.84 -44.11
C SER A 749 -5.40 -28.94 -45.20
#